data_b3d3847b93e01200497f3d3c481f16d3
#
_entry.id   b3d3847b93e01200497f3d3c481f16d3
#
_cell.length_a   1.000
_cell.length_b   1.000
_cell.length_c   1.000
_cell.angle_alpha   90.00
_cell.angle_beta   90.00
_cell.angle_gamma   90.00
#
_symmetry.space_group_name_H-M   'P 1'
#
loop_
_entity.id
_entity.type
_entity.pdbx_description
1 polymer ?
#
loop_
_entity_poly.entity_id
_entity_poly.type
_entity_poly.pdbx_seq_one_letter_code
_entity_poly.pdbx_strand_id
1 'polypeptide(L)'
;MATMNIHEFELRYLSYKGLDFRLGLGRDEDTLIKLVKTSDKGQLEKSVPETSPDDLKRFTHETYTPFKQELIDKSREIFPLKTSKYSLADYIERLEYELKVIREMGFNSYFLIVSDYVRWAKRQMIVVGPGRGSGAGSLLAWAIEITDVDPMPFDLLFERFLNPARISMPDFDIDFEDTQRQNVINYCTQKYGEEKVCSIGTFMKMASKAAFKDAARAVGVPFERSNQVSNLIPEKVSLKNLIKDSVPEYEEVQNIYESDEKVKQAFDYAMSLEGNIRQLGVHACGIIIAPEAVSTYSAVQYAKENDHTLVSQYDGPTLEQIGLLKMDFLGLRNLSIIKNCIKIIKNRYEKAAKELPEMFVHFLKTTSFQPDITDEFTYDTIFKAGETTGIFQFESQGMRKFLIQLEPNSINDLVAMNALYRPGPMEFIPRYIERKQGREPVTYMTDELRAELTRKYSAEVAEEENQKLIQDLSPIMSLTYGIAIYQEQLMFLVQAMAGFSLGEADMLRRGIGKKKKEVIEQLKKEFVQRGQTFRGYKPETTTTIYEKMIEPAASYSFNKSHSVCYAMIAYQTAYLKAHFPLEFSAALIRSVEEDIDTQSFYISEIQNSGIRVLPPHINESFNHVAAIDEDVRLWFFSVKGVGSEIWETIQQERVQNGKFSSLEDFLKRCSSIVNKKSLESLIKAGALDGFWDRKMLLENIQVMIDWSKNISNADFWLFWPVGLDTTIQLKNIDEPSTPMERLMMEQDVLKSFLSGNPLDGFYLHIKKGSFLNQVKEAESFPKFIVIGYIKEIQRAKKKGFFIKIEDISGDWEFFTKDVLNFQKFDLIILYGSKSNGRVYIDKLVKTSYEKLKKLAGGRFDPERTVVRAKKERYGDIKKQELERIKAEIQTPVVEKKQDIEISSDDFEENPAELLDEVLSSDYEEEIIENEDAFVQENETMSEEEEDWELDLDTSSEQEVLEDQEWASWEEKLSRDLPESLDQIQKLIAIIKVHQGPIEITLGGKSYKISEQWLQEIQDLLG
;
A
#
# COMPACT_ATOMS: atom_id res chain seq x y z
N MET A 1 -45.06 -4.17 -26.13
CA MET A 1 -44.43 -5.08 -25.12
C MET A 1 -43.02 -5.31 -25.58
N ALA A 2 -42.05 -4.82 -24.86
CA ALA A 2 -40.64 -5.05 -25.18
C ALA A 2 -40.30 -6.48 -24.78
N THR A 3 -39.80 -7.27 -25.71
CA THR A 3 -39.22 -8.58 -25.45
C THR A 3 -37.97 -8.38 -24.60
N MET A 4 -37.84 -9.13 -23.50
CA MET A 4 -36.62 -9.12 -22.66
C MET A 4 -35.45 -9.51 -23.55
N ASN A 5 -34.37 -8.69 -23.53
CA ASN A 5 -33.11 -8.99 -24.21
C ASN A 5 -32.41 -10.14 -23.50
N ILE A 6 -31.66 -10.97 -24.23
CA ILE A 6 -30.89 -12.08 -23.69
C ILE A 6 -29.95 -11.64 -22.57
N HIS A 7 -29.30 -10.49 -22.71
CA HIS A 7 -28.42 -9.94 -21.68
C HIS A 7 -29.16 -9.49 -20.41
N GLU A 8 -30.41 -9.04 -20.55
CA GLU A 8 -31.25 -8.73 -19.39
C GLU A 8 -31.62 -9.98 -18.63
N PHE A 9 -32.00 -11.04 -19.33
CA PHE A 9 -32.31 -12.33 -18.72
C PHE A 9 -31.08 -12.92 -18.02
N GLU A 10 -29.92 -12.91 -18.67
CA GLU A 10 -28.66 -13.40 -18.12
C GLU A 10 -28.25 -12.64 -16.87
N LEU A 11 -28.26 -11.30 -16.90
CA LEU A 11 -27.93 -10.48 -15.74
C LEU A 11 -28.88 -10.75 -14.58
N ARG A 12 -30.17 -10.85 -14.84
CA ARG A 12 -31.19 -11.14 -13.83
C ARG A 12 -30.99 -12.52 -13.20
N TYR A 13 -30.76 -13.53 -14.03
CA TYR A 13 -30.49 -14.89 -13.54
C TYR A 13 -29.25 -14.98 -12.67
N LEU A 14 -28.14 -14.40 -13.12
CA LEU A 14 -26.88 -14.35 -12.36
C LEU A 14 -27.04 -13.60 -11.03
N SER A 15 -27.83 -12.52 -11.03
CA SER A 15 -28.06 -11.72 -9.83
C SER A 15 -28.84 -12.49 -8.77
N TYR A 16 -29.90 -13.19 -9.14
CA TYR A 16 -30.65 -14.03 -8.21
C TYR A 16 -29.86 -15.24 -7.71
N LYS A 17 -29.11 -15.89 -8.60
CA LYS A 17 -28.23 -17.01 -8.25
C LYS A 17 -27.10 -16.56 -7.33
N GLY A 18 -26.52 -15.41 -7.60
CA GLY A 18 -25.47 -14.84 -6.76
C GLY A 18 -26.01 -14.37 -5.41
N LEU A 19 -27.19 -13.74 -5.36
CA LEU A 19 -27.84 -13.39 -4.12
C LEU A 19 -28.13 -14.62 -3.26
N ASP A 20 -28.62 -15.70 -3.90
CA ASP A 20 -28.86 -16.97 -3.24
C ASP A 20 -27.61 -17.55 -2.60
N PHE A 21 -26.50 -17.52 -3.34
CA PHE A 21 -25.18 -17.92 -2.86
C PHE A 21 -24.72 -17.05 -1.69
N ARG A 22 -24.73 -15.72 -1.85
CA ARG A 22 -24.27 -14.77 -0.82
C ARG A 22 -25.06 -14.85 0.48
N LEU A 23 -26.34 -15.13 0.40
CA LEU A 23 -27.23 -15.27 1.57
C LEU A 23 -27.37 -16.75 2.05
N GLY A 24 -26.74 -17.71 1.39
CA GLY A 24 -26.77 -19.11 1.77
C GLY A 24 -28.16 -19.75 1.70
N LEU A 25 -29.02 -19.33 0.75
CA LEU A 25 -30.41 -19.79 0.68
C LEU A 25 -30.56 -21.19 0.10
N GLY A 26 -29.66 -21.63 -0.79
CA GLY A 26 -29.61 -22.98 -1.35
C GLY A 26 -30.83 -23.38 -2.18
N ARG A 27 -31.43 -22.42 -2.91
CA ARG A 27 -32.56 -22.68 -3.78
C ARG A 27 -32.13 -23.46 -5.03
N ASP A 28 -32.96 -24.40 -5.48
CA ASP A 28 -32.71 -25.17 -6.70
C ASP A 28 -32.87 -24.31 -7.94
N GLU A 29 -32.30 -24.77 -9.06
CA GLU A 29 -32.24 -24.03 -10.33
C GLU A 29 -33.62 -23.76 -10.92
N ASP A 30 -34.57 -24.71 -10.79
CA ASP A 30 -35.95 -24.53 -11.27
C ASP A 30 -36.69 -23.42 -10.51
N THR A 31 -36.45 -23.35 -9.19
CA THR A 31 -36.99 -22.27 -8.34
C THR A 31 -36.41 -20.92 -8.72
N LEU A 32 -35.10 -20.85 -8.98
CA LEU A 32 -34.43 -19.62 -9.41
C LEU A 32 -34.96 -19.16 -10.79
N ILE A 33 -35.07 -20.07 -11.74
CA ILE A 33 -35.64 -19.79 -13.07
C ILE A 33 -37.09 -19.29 -12.97
N LYS A 34 -37.89 -19.88 -12.10
CA LYS A 34 -39.27 -19.42 -11.84
C LYS A 34 -39.30 -18.01 -11.26
N LEU A 35 -38.47 -17.72 -10.27
CA LEU A 35 -38.35 -16.38 -9.68
C LEU A 35 -37.97 -15.33 -10.72
N VAL A 36 -36.97 -15.60 -11.54
CA VAL A 36 -36.55 -14.73 -12.63
C VAL A 36 -37.68 -14.43 -13.61
N LYS A 37 -38.54 -15.43 -13.90
CA LYS A 37 -39.68 -15.30 -14.81
C LYS A 37 -40.88 -14.61 -14.19
N THR A 38 -41.11 -14.73 -12.88
CA THR A 38 -42.34 -14.23 -12.21
C THR A 38 -42.21 -12.86 -11.59
N SER A 39 -41.00 -12.33 -11.41
CA SER A 39 -40.76 -11.07 -10.69
C SER A 39 -41.30 -9.80 -11.40
N ASP A 40 -41.69 -9.87 -12.65
CA ASP A 40 -42.30 -8.77 -13.42
C ASP A 40 -43.82 -8.94 -13.59
N LYS A 41 -44.56 -9.05 -12.47
CA LYS A 41 -46.00 -8.98 -12.35
C LYS A 41 -46.79 -9.51 -13.59
N GLY A 42 -46.62 -10.77 -13.96
CA GLY A 42 -47.44 -11.46 -14.93
C GLY A 42 -47.28 -11.08 -16.40
N GLN A 43 -46.35 -10.23 -16.76
CA GLN A 43 -46.10 -9.83 -18.17
C GLN A 43 -44.98 -10.64 -18.85
N LEU A 44 -44.12 -11.30 -18.08
CA LEU A 44 -42.93 -12.03 -18.55
C LEU A 44 -43.23 -13.39 -19.18
N GLU A 45 -44.27 -14.08 -18.72
CA GLU A 45 -44.60 -15.45 -19.21
C GLU A 45 -44.90 -15.55 -20.72
N LYS A 46 -45.19 -14.41 -21.38
CA LYS A 46 -45.57 -14.40 -22.80
C LYS A 46 -44.48 -13.93 -23.78
N SER A 47 -43.33 -13.53 -23.31
CA SER A 47 -42.36 -12.85 -24.16
C SER A 47 -40.90 -13.34 -24.05
N VAL A 48 -40.61 -14.38 -23.23
CA VAL A 48 -39.30 -15.02 -23.25
C VAL A 48 -39.25 -15.89 -24.51
N PRO A 49 -38.30 -15.70 -25.43
CA PRO A 49 -38.04 -16.68 -26.48
C PRO A 49 -37.91 -18.06 -25.81
N GLU A 50 -38.40 -19.12 -26.46
CA GLU A 50 -38.10 -20.50 -26.08
C GLU A 50 -36.59 -20.70 -26.19
N THR A 51 -35.87 -20.16 -25.27
CA THR A 51 -34.46 -20.55 -25.01
C THR A 51 -34.53 -21.99 -24.54
N SER A 52 -33.95 -22.87 -25.33
CA SER A 52 -33.97 -24.29 -25.00
C SER A 52 -33.28 -24.48 -23.66
N PRO A 53 -33.67 -25.49 -22.87
CA PRO A 53 -32.92 -25.86 -21.68
C PRO A 53 -31.43 -26.08 -21.94
N ASP A 54 -31.03 -26.38 -23.17
CA ASP A 54 -29.65 -26.58 -23.58
C ASP A 54 -28.89 -25.27 -23.84
N ASP A 55 -29.57 -24.20 -24.31
CA ASP A 55 -28.97 -22.86 -24.38
C ASP A 55 -28.76 -22.27 -22.98
N LEU A 56 -29.69 -22.47 -22.08
CA LEU A 56 -29.51 -22.15 -20.65
C LEU A 56 -28.36 -22.96 -20.02
N LYS A 57 -28.21 -24.23 -20.37
CA LYS A 57 -27.07 -25.05 -19.90
C LYS A 57 -25.73 -24.61 -20.49
N ARG A 58 -25.69 -24.12 -21.73
CA ARG A 58 -24.48 -23.53 -22.31
C ARG A 58 -24.01 -22.32 -21.53
N PHE A 59 -24.91 -21.39 -21.21
CA PHE A 59 -24.59 -20.22 -20.39
C PHE A 59 -24.24 -20.59 -18.94
N THR A 60 -24.84 -21.64 -18.38
CA THR A 60 -24.59 -22.09 -17.01
C THR A 60 -23.34 -22.95 -16.87
N HIS A 61 -22.94 -23.70 -17.91
CA HIS A 61 -21.82 -24.64 -17.82
C HIS A 61 -20.45 -24.01 -18.10
N GLU A 62 -20.38 -23.01 -18.97
CA GLU A 62 -19.11 -22.33 -19.28
C GLU A 62 -18.75 -21.23 -18.28
N THR A 63 -19.73 -20.63 -17.61
CA THR A 63 -19.51 -19.48 -16.71
C THR A 63 -19.74 -19.80 -15.22
N TYR A 64 -20.39 -20.89 -14.88
CA TYR A 64 -20.70 -21.24 -13.49
C TYR A 64 -20.36 -22.71 -13.21
N THR A 65 -19.18 -22.92 -12.62
CA THR A 65 -18.94 -24.20 -11.94
C THR A 65 -19.94 -24.28 -10.79
N PRO A 66 -20.81 -25.31 -10.69
CA PRO A 66 -21.72 -25.41 -9.56
C PRO A 66 -20.89 -25.38 -8.28
N PHE A 67 -21.08 -24.36 -7.47
CA PHE A 67 -20.54 -24.36 -6.13
C PHE A 67 -21.11 -25.61 -5.46
N LYS A 68 -20.24 -26.50 -4.96
CA LYS A 68 -20.65 -27.67 -4.23
C LYS A 68 -21.56 -27.21 -3.08
N GLN A 69 -22.63 -27.96 -2.80
CA GLN A 69 -23.56 -27.70 -1.70
C GLN A 69 -22.82 -27.42 -0.38
N GLU A 70 -21.71 -28.08 -0.17
CA GLU A 70 -20.77 -27.87 0.94
C GLU A 70 -20.23 -26.41 1.07
N LEU A 71 -20.03 -25.70 -0.05
CA LEU A 71 -19.64 -24.28 -0.02
C LEU A 71 -20.80 -23.36 0.30
N ILE A 72 -22.02 -23.73 -0.13
CA ILE A 72 -23.24 -22.99 0.21
C ILE A 72 -23.55 -23.14 1.70
N ASP A 73 -23.43 -24.34 2.25
CA ASP A 73 -23.66 -24.58 3.67
C ASP A 73 -22.65 -23.87 4.56
N LYS A 74 -21.39 -23.82 4.13
CA LYS A 74 -20.34 -23.04 4.80
C LYS A 74 -20.49 -21.53 4.66
N SER A 75 -21.03 -21.01 3.55
CA SER A 75 -21.33 -19.59 3.43
C SER A 75 -22.43 -19.15 4.40
N ARG A 76 -23.34 -20.04 4.80
CA ARG A 76 -24.35 -19.79 5.85
C ARG A 76 -23.72 -19.56 7.23
N GLU A 77 -22.61 -20.19 7.52
CA GLU A 77 -21.87 -20.00 8.79
C GLU A 77 -21.04 -18.73 8.78
N ILE A 78 -20.47 -18.37 7.61
CA ILE A 78 -19.61 -17.18 7.43
C ILE A 78 -20.44 -15.90 7.28
N PHE A 79 -21.63 -15.99 6.64
CA PHE A 79 -22.53 -14.86 6.40
C PHE A 79 -23.90 -15.07 7.06
N PRO A 80 -24.01 -15.06 8.38
CA PRO A 80 -25.31 -15.24 9.00
C PRO A 80 -26.20 -14.01 8.77
N LEU A 81 -27.35 -14.21 8.10
CA LEU A 81 -28.46 -13.25 8.08
C LEU A 81 -28.89 -12.77 9.48
N LYS A 82 -28.42 -13.45 10.54
CA LYS A 82 -28.74 -13.16 11.94
C LYS A 82 -28.26 -11.78 12.44
N THR A 83 -27.37 -11.12 11.74
CA THR A 83 -26.81 -9.81 12.15
C THR A 83 -27.31 -8.64 11.30
N SER A 84 -28.00 -8.89 10.20
CA SER A 84 -28.55 -7.84 9.34
C SER A 84 -29.87 -7.30 9.89
N LYS A 85 -30.01 -5.98 9.98
CA LYS A 85 -31.28 -5.30 10.24
C LYS A 85 -32.29 -5.44 9.09
N TYR A 86 -31.86 -5.97 7.93
CA TYR A 86 -32.62 -6.13 6.70
C TYR A 86 -33.12 -7.56 6.52
N SER A 87 -34.35 -7.72 6.05
CA SER A 87 -34.96 -8.99 5.69
C SER A 87 -34.59 -9.42 4.26
N LEU A 88 -34.85 -10.70 3.91
CA LEU A 88 -34.72 -11.14 2.52
C LEU A 88 -35.61 -10.34 1.56
N ALA A 89 -36.77 -9.88 2.02
CA ALA A 89 -37.67 -9.06 1.21
C ALA A 89 -37.00 -7.72 0.85
N ASP A 90 -36.31 -7.09 1.78
CA ASP A 90 -35.58 -5.83 1.55
C ASP A 90 -34.46 -6.03 0.52
N TYR A 91 -33.73 -7.15 0.58
CA TYR A 91 -32.71 -7.48 -0.44
C TYR A 91 -33.33 -7.69 -1.83
N ILE A 92 -34.44 -8.38 -1.93
CA ILE A 92 -35.13 -8.63 -3.21
C ILE A 92 -35.68 -7.30 -3.77
N GLU A 93 -36.30 -6.48 -2.95
CA GLU A 93 -36.83 -5.17 -3.36
C GLU A 93 -35.72 -4.28 -3.90
N ARG A 94 -34.59 -4.23 -3.20
CA ARG A 94 -33.42 -3.46 -3.62
C ARG A 94 -32.82 -4.02 -4.92
N LEU A 95 -32.70 -5.34 -5.07
CA LEU A 95 -32.18 -5.96 -6.29
C LEU A 95 -33.06 -5.66 -7.50
N GLU A 96 -34.40 -5.77 -7.36
CA GLU A 96 -35.34 -5.46 -8.41
C GLU A 96 -35.31 -3.99 -8.83
N TYR A 97 -35.15 -3.10 -7.86
CA TYR A 97 -34.97 -1.68 -8.12
C TYR A 97 -33.69 -1.43 -8.95
N GLU A 98 -32.57 -2.00 -8.55
CA GLU A 98 -31.30 -1.83 -9.27
C GLU A 98 -31.36 -2.43 -10.68
N LEU A 99 -31.91 -3.63 -10.85
CA LEU A 99 -32.12 -4.28 -12.15
C LEU A 99 -32.97 -3.42 -13.09
N LYS A 100 -34.02 -2.81 -12.55
CA LYS A 100 -34.86 -1.89 -13.31
C LYS A 100 -34.08 -0.69 -13.83
N VAL A 101 -33.34 -0.01 -12.96
CA VAL A 101 -32.54 1.18 -13.32
C VAL A 101 -31.47 0.84 -14.35
N ILE A 102 -30.73 -0.27 -14.14
CA ILE A 102 -29.65 -0.71 -15.04
C ILE A 102 -30.20 -1.03 -16.43
N ARG A 103 -31.37 -1.68 -16.50
CA ARG A 103 -32.07 -1.96 -17.76
C ARG A 103 -32.48 -0.69 -18.46
N GLU A 104 -33.17 0.25 -17.76
CA GLU A 104 -33.64 1.49 -18.31
C GLU A 104 -32.49 2.38 -18.82
N MET A 105 -31.34 2.32 -18.22
CA MET A 105 -30.14 3.04 -18.65
C MET A 105 -29.30 2.26 -19.69
N GLY A 106 -29.65 1.01 -20.02
CA GLY A 106 -28.99 0.22 -21.07
C GLY A 106 -27.61 -0.41 -20.68
N PHE A 107 -27.30 -0.56 -19.39
CA PHE A 107 -25.99 -1.00 -18.92
C PHE A 107 -25.88 -2.50 -18.59
N ASN A 108 -26.86 -3.35 -18.99
CA ASN A 108 -26.82 -4.78 -18.69
C ASN A 108 -25.51 -5.45 -19.14
N SER A 109 -25.07 -5.20 -20.37
CA SER A 109 -23.84 -5.79 -20.92
C SER A 109 -22.58 -5.32 -20.19
N TYR A 110 -22.56 -4.07 -19.74
CA TYR A 110 -21.44 -3.55 -18.95
C TYR A 110 -21.23 -4.32 -17.65
N PHE A 111 -22.31 -4.53 -16.88
CA PHE A 111 -22.24 -5.31 -15.64
C PHE A 111 -21.83 -6.76 -15.90
N LEU A 112 -22.31 -7.37 -17.00
CA LEU A 112 -21.92 -8.73 -17.37
C LEU A 112 -20.43 -8.84 -17.72
N ILE A 113 -19.89 -7.88 -18.49
CA ILE A 113 -18.45 -7.85 -18.85
C ILE A 113 -17.60 -7.69 -17.60
N VAL A 114 -17.97 -6.75 -16.70
CA VAL A 114 -17.21 -6.52 -15.46
C VAL A 114 -17.24 -7.77 -14.56
N SER A 115 -18.42 -8.37 -14.38
CA SER A 115 -18.57 -9.61 -13.62
C SER A 115 -17.74 -10.76 -14.23
N ASP A 116 -17.67 -10.83 -15.55
CA ASP A 116 -16.96 -11.89 -16.27
C ASP A 116 -15.47 -11.87 -15.95
N TYR A 117 -14.77 -10.76 -16.17
CA TYR A 117 -13.33 -10.73 -15.93
C TYR A 117 -12.97 -10.77 -14.44
N VAL A 118 -13.80 -10.22 -13.56
CA VAL A 118 -13.60 -10.32 -12.11
C VAL A 118 -13.72 -11.79 -11.65
N ARG A 119 -14.74 -12.48 -12.10
CA ARG A 119 -14.94 -13.90 -11.79
C ARG A 119 -13.86 -14.78 -12.41
N TRP A 120 -13.42 -14.48 -13.63
CA TRP A 120 -12.28 -15.18 -14.23
C TRP A 120 -11.03 -14.99 -13.36
N ALA A 121 -10.71 -13.79 -12.93
CA ALA A 121 -9.57 -13.51 -12.06
C ALA A 121 -9.65 -14.32 -10.75
N LYS A 122 -10.80 -14.31 -10.07
CA LYS A 122 -11.04 -15.09 -8.84
C LYS A 122 -10.84 -16.61 -9.07
N ARG A 123 -11.26 -17.13 -10.22
CA ARG A 123 -11.05 -18.55 -10.59
C ARG A 123 -9.59 -18.88 -10.84
N GLN A 124 -8.81 -17.95 -11.39
CA GLN A 124 -7.36 -18.09 -11.54
C GLN A 124 -6.59 -17.80 -10.24
N MET A 125 -7.30 -17.71 -9.12
CA MET A 125 -6.70 -17.38 -7.82
C MET A 125 -5.98 -16.03 -7.81
N ILE A 126 -6.40 -15.10 -8.67
CA ILE A 126 -5.98 -13.71 -8.66
C ILE A 126 -6.85 -12.98 -7.66
N VAL A 127 -6.23 -12.37 -6.64
CA VAL A 127 -6.97 -11.67 -5.59
C VAL A 127 -7.54 -10.37 -6.13
N VAL A 128 -8.83 -10.18 -5.88
CA VAL A 128 -9.57 -8.97 -6.25
C VAL A 128 -9.99 -8.25 -4.97
N GLY A 129 -9.86 -6.94 -4.94
CA GLY A 129 -10.27 -6.11 -3.80
C GLY A 129 -11.80 -6.17 -3.57
N PRO A 130 -12.26 -5.86 -2.36
CA PRO A 130 -13.69 -5.93 -2.01
C PRO A 130 -14.55 -4.90 -2.74
N GLY A 131 -13.92 -3.94 -3.39
CA GLY A 131 -14.53 -2.87 -4.16
C GLY A 131 -13.77 -1.56 -4.00
N ARG A 132 -14.12 -0.60 -4.84
CA ARG A 132 -13.56 0.75 -4.84
C ARG A 132 -14.59 1.74 -5.38
N GLY A 133 -14.48 3.00 -5.00
CA GLY A 133 -15.36 4.04 -5.52
C GLY A 133 -16.82 3.86 -5.08
N SER A 134 -17.75 4.21 -5.96
CA SER A 134 -19.20 4.13 -5.67
C SER A 134 -19.83 2.79 -6.05
N GLY A 135 -19.14 1.94 -6.81
CA GLY A 135 -19.67 0.65 -7.29
C GLY A 135 -20.09 -0.30 -6.18
N ALA A 136 -19.41 -0.25 -5.01
CA ALA A 136 -19.78 -1.03 -3.84
C ALA A 136 -21.12 -0.62 -3.20
N GLY A 137 -21.77 0.46 -3.68
CA GLY A 137 -23.14 0.79 -3.31
C GLY A 137 -24.21 -0.04 -4.04
N SER A 138 -23.82 -0.88 -5.00
CA SER A 138 -24.75 -1.74 -5.75
C SER A 138 -24.86 -3.13 -5.14
N LEU A 139 -26.08 -3.51 -4.77
CA LEU A 139 -26.40 -4.86 -4.32
C LEU A 139 -26.26 -5.88 -5.46
N LEU A 140 -26.62 -5.47 -6.68
CA LEU A 140 -26.44 -6.30 -7.87
C LEU A 140 -24.96 -6.61 -8.11
N ALA A 141 -24.08 -5.60 -8.00
CA ALA A 141 -22.64 -5.79 -8.16
C ALA A 141 -22.08 -6.77 -7.13
N TRP A 142 -22.56 -6.72 -5.90
CA TRP A 142 -22.20 -7.70 -4.85
C TRP A 142 -22.75 -9.09 -5.18
N ALA A 143 -23.98 -9.20 -5.62
CA ALA A 143 -24.59 -10.49 -6.00
C ALA A 143 -23.81 -11.17 -7.14
N ILE A 144 -23.42 -10.43 -8.20
CA ILE A 144 -22.69 -11.00 -9.34
C ILE A 144 -21.16 -10.97 -9.18
N GLU A 145 -20.67 -10.85 -7.94
CA GLU A 145 -19.26 -10.98 -7.53
C GLU A 145 -18.31 -9.87 -8.04
N ILE A 146 -18.83 -8.74 -8.54
CA ILE A 146 -18.00 -7.58 -8.87
C ILE A 146 -17.38 -6.98 -7.60
N THR A 147 -18.17 -6.91 -6.52
CA THR A 147 -17.73 -6.43 -5.21
C THR A 147 -17.92 -7.49 -4.14
N ASP A 148 -17.19 -7.38 -3.02
CA ASP A 148 -17.27 -8.31 -1.90
C ASP A 148 -17.77 -7.65 -0.59
N VAL A 149 -18.30 -6.43 -0.69
CA VAL A 149 -18.96 -5.71 0.41
C VAL A 149 -20.46 -5.76 0.20
N ASP A 150 -21.20 -6.28 1.18
CA ASP A 150 -22.66 -6.17 1.22
C ASP A 150 -23.04 -4.70 1.50
N PRO A 151 -23.75 -4.01 0.57
CA PRO A 151 -24.09 -2.61 0.75
C PRO A 151 -25.17 -2.35 1.81
N MET A 152 -25.99 -3.36 2.13
CA MET A 152 -27.15 -3.18 3.01
C MET A 152 -26.78 -2.85 4.46
N PRO A 153 -25.89 -3.60 5.14
CA PRO A 153 -25.51 -3.33 6.53
C PRO A 153 -24.85 -1.95 6.73
N PHE A 154 -24.23 -1.42 5.71
CA PHE A 154 -23.56 -0.12 5.73
C PHE A 154 -24.41 1.03 5.21
N ASP A 155 -25.69 0.80 4.85
CA ASP A 155 -26.59 1.81 4.25
C ASP A 155 -25.97 2.51 3.03
N LEU A 156 -25.32 1.76 2.13
CA LEU A 156 -24.72 2.31 0.92
C LEU A 156 -25.78 2.54 -0.16
N LEU A 157 -25.65 3.66 -0.87
CA LEU A 157 -26.64 4.12 -1.82
C LEU A 157 -26.27 3.74 -3.26
N PHE A 158 -27.18 3.05 -3.96
CA PHE A 158 -27.06 2.76 -5.38
C PHE A 158 -27.11 4.04 -6.24
N GLU A 159 -27.93 5.02 -5.87
CA GLU A 159 -28.10 6.29 -6.58
C GLU A 159 -26.82 7.14 -6.60
N ARG A 160 -25.89 6.85 -5.67
CA ARG A 160 -24.56 7.46 -5.69
C ARG A 160 -23.70 6.88 -6.82
N PHE A 161 -23.88 5.60 -7.16
CA PHE A 161 -23.20 4.91 -8.25
C PHE A 161 -23.92 5.17 -9.58
N LEU A 162 -25.18 4.81 -9.69
CA LEU A 162 -26.00 4.95 -10.90
C LEU A 162 -27.31 5.67 -10.58
N ASN A 163 -27.54 6.78 -11.23
CA ASN A 163 -28.70 7.65 -10.98
C ASN A 163 -29.45 7.93 -12.28
N PRO A 164 -30.70 7.48 -12.41
CA PRO A 164 -31.50 7.71 -13.63
C PRO A 164 -31.79 9.19 -13.91
N ALA A 165 -31.80 10.04 -12.87
CA ALA A 165 -31.93 11.48 -13.04
C ALA A 165 -30.69 12.14 -13.69
N ARG A 166 -29.65 11.36 -13.94
CA ARG A 166 -28.39 11.82 -14.46
C ARG A 166 -27.92 10.92 -15.61
N ILE A 167 -27.66 11.49 -16.76
CA ILE A 167 -26.99 10.81 -17.86
C ILE A 167 -25.47 10.79 -17.56
N SER A 168 -24.97 9.71 -16.96
CA SER A 168 -23.53 9.46 -16.82
C SER A 168 -23.27 7.98 -16.92
N MET A 169 -22.14 7.64 -17.52
CA MET A 169 -21.66 6.28 -17.61
C MET A 169 -21.34 5.71 -16.22
N PRO A 170 -21.63 4.44 -15.95
CA PRO A 170 -21.12 3.74 -14.79
C PRO A 170 -19.60 3.55 -14.90
N ASP A 171 -18.90 3.59 -13.78
CA ASP A 171 -17.46 3.40 -13.70
C ASP A 171 -17.17 2.44 -12.55
N PHE A 172 -16.73 1.22 -12.88
CA PHE A 172 -16.22 0.26 -11.93
C PHE A 172 -14.70 0.28 -11.95
N ASP A 173 -14.14 0.87 -10.93
CA ASP A 173 -12.74 0.71 -10.60
C ASP A 173 -12.54 -0.65 -9.91
N ILE A 174 -11.64 -1.50 -10.39
CA ILE A 174 -11.39 -2.82 -9.81
C ILE A 174 -9.92 -2.92 -9.40
N ASP A 175 -9.71 -3.14 -8.10
CA ASP A 175 -8.38 -3.40 -7.55
C ASP A 175 -8.03 -4.90 -7.71
N PHE A 176 -6.97 -5.20 -8.43
CA PHE A 176 -6.37 -6.53 -8.54
C PHE A 176 -5.06 -6.60 -7.75
N GLU A 177 -4.63 -7.79 -7.38
CA GLU A 177 -3.24 -7.95 -6.93
C GLU A 177 -2.28 -7.45 -8.04
N ASP A 178 -1.32 -6.63 -7.65
CA ASP A 178 -0.45 -5.91 -8.57
C ASP A 178 0.33 -6.85 -9.50
N THR A 179 0.83 -7.97 -8.97
CA THR A 179 1.66 -8.94 -9.71
C THR A 179 0.92 -9.72 -10.79
N GLN A 180 -0.43 -9.79 -10.77
CA GLN A 180 -1.22 -10.60 -11.70
C GLN A 180 -2.23 -9.79 -12.53
N ARG A 181 -2.26 -8.48 -12.34
CA ARG A 181 -3.18 -7.58 -13.07
C ARG A 181 -3.10 -7.74 -14.58
N GLN A 182 -1.88 -7.87 -15.13
CA GLN A 182 -1.68 -8.02 -16.58
C GLN A 182 -2.34 -9.27 -17.14
N ASN A 183 -2.39 -10.36 -16.39
CA ASN A 183 -3.04 -11.60 -16.83
C ASN A 183 -4.55 -11.41 -17.01
N VAL A 184 -5.19 -10.53 -16.23
CA VAL A 184 -6.62 -10.22 -16.39
C VAL A 184 -6.83 -9.40 -17.67
N ILE A 185 -5.96 -8.44 -17.96
CA ILE A 185 -6.00 -7.68 -19.23
C ILE A 185 -5.81 -8.62 -20.42
N ASN A 186 -4.84 -9.52 -20.35
CA ASN A 186 -4.59 -10.51 -21.39
C ASN A 186 -5.80 -11.42 -21.63
N TYR A 187 -6.49 -11.83 -20.56
CA TYR A 187 -7.76 -12.57 -20.69
C TYR A 187 -8.83 -11.77 -21.43
N CYS A 188 -9.00 -10.49 -21.12
CA CYS A 188 -9.95 -9.63 -21.83
C CYS A 188 -9.60 -9.53 -23.31
N THR A 189 -8.32 -9.36 -23.65
CA THR A 189 -7.82 -9.31 -25.02
C THR A 189 -8.10 -10.61 -25.77
N GLN A 190 -7.82 -11.74 -25.17
CA GLN A 190 -8.07 -13.07 -25.77
C GLN A 190 -9.56 -13.36 -25.93
N LYS A 191 -10.39 -12.99 -24.95
CA LYS A 191 -11.83 -13.29 -24.95
C LYS A 191 -12.63 -12.41 -25.88
N TYR A 192 -12.40 -11.10 -25.83
CA TYR A 192 -13.20 -10.12 -26.58
C TYR A 192 -12.62 -9.82 -27.95
N GLY A 193 -11.34 -10.14 -28.22
CA GLY A 193 -10.63 -9.95 -29.46
C GLY A 193 -9.61 -8.82 -29.39
N GLU A 194 -8.41 -9.07 -29.93
CA GLU A 194 -7.26 -8.15 -29.90
C GLU A 194 -7.57 -6.79 -30.56
N GLU A 195 -8.41 -6.77 -31.60
CA GLU A 195 -8.83 -5.54 -32.27
C GLU A 195 -9.90 -4.74 -31.50
N LYS A 196 -10.57 -5.38 -30.51
CA LYS A 196 -11.67 -4.78 -29.73
C LYS A 196 -11.23 -4.30 -28.36
N VAL A 197 -10.03 -4.66 -27.93
CA VAL A 197 -9.45 -4.27 -26.65
C VAL A 197 -8.24 -3.39 -26.88
N CYS A 198 -8.20 -2.20 -26.30
CA CYS A 198 -7.01 -1.36 -26.37
C CYS A 198 -6.80 -0.60 -25.07
N SER A 199 -5.54 -0.28 -24.79
CA SER A 199 -5.16 0.62 -23.71
C SER A 199 -5.55 2.06 -24.06
N ILE A 200 -5.85 2.86 -23.05
CA ILE A 200 -6.20 4.28 -23.23
C ILE A 200 -4.92 5.10 -23.39
N GLY A 201 -4.89 5.98 -24.39
CA GLY A 201 -3.84 6.96 -24.57
C GLY A 201 -3.90 8.08 -23.52
N THR A 202 -2.75 8.56 -23.10
CA THR A 202 -2.62 9.74 -22.23
C THR A 202 -1.72 10.78 -22.86
N PHE A 203 -2.04 12.06 -22.68
CA PHE A 203 -1.24 13.15 -23.19
C PHE A 203 -0.33 13.69 -22.08
N MET A 204 0.95 13.32 -22.11
CA MET A 204 1.93 13.85 -21.19
C MET A 204 2.20 15.31 -21.53
N LYS A 205 1.84 16.23 -20.64
CA LYS A 205 2.09 17.66 -20.77
C LYS A 205 3.41 18.01 -20.12
N MET A 206 4.12 18.98 -20.70
CA MET A 206 5.34 19.52 -20.10
C MET A 206 5.00 20.29 -18.84
N ALA A 207 5.34 19.76 -17.68
CA ALA A 207 5.32 20.50 -16.42
C ALA A 207 6.50 21.46 -16.32
N SER A 208 6.45 22.43 -15.41
CA SER A 208 7.42 23.52 -15.25
C SER A 208 8.89 23.05 -15.22
N LYS A 209 9.22 22.04 -14.40
CA LYS A 209 10.59 21.47 -14.31
C LYS A 209 11.03 20.80 -15.60
N ALA A 210 10.15 20.02 -16.23
CA ALA A 210 10.44 19.33 -17.49
C ALA A 210 10.63 20.32 -18.64
N ALA A 211 9.73 21.28 -18.79
CA ALA A 211 9.84 22.34 -19.79
C ALA A 211 11.15 23.11 -19.66
N PHE A 212 11.54 23.47 -18.42
CA PHE A 212 12.81 24.14 -18.18
C PHE A 212 14.02 23.26 -18.53
N LYS A 213 14.04 21.98 -18.11
CA LYS A 213 15.16 21.07 -18.42
C LYS A 213 15.33 20.84 -19.92
N ASP A 214 14.24 20.66 -20.65
CA ASP A 214 14.28 20.46 -22.11
C ASP A 214 14.74 21.74 -22.82
N ALA A 215 14.24 22.90 -22.44
CA ALA A 215 14.68 24.19 -22.96
C ALA A 215 16.17 24.48 -22.62
N ALA A 216 16.57 24.22 -21.36
CA ALA A 216 17.95 24.37 -20.91
C ALA A 216 18.94 23.52 -21.71
N ARG A 217 18.55 22.26 -22.00
CA ARG A 217 19.33 21.37 -22.85
C ARG A 217 19.47 21.93 -24.29
N ALA A 218 18.38 22.45 -24.84
CA ALA A 218 18.36 23.01 -26.19
C ALA A 218 19.22 24.27 -26.34
N VAL A 219 19.26 25.12 -25.32
CA VAL A 219 20.04 26.36 -25.25
C VAL A 219 21.52 26.10 -24.90
N GLY A 220 21.85 24.85 -24.47
CA GLY A 220 23.22 24.49 -24.10
C GLY A 220 23.60 24.97 -22.68
N VAL A 221 22.65 24.98 -21.74
CA VAL A 221 22.94 25.11 -20.30
C VAL A 221 23.54 23.78 -19.81
N PRO A 222 24.66 23.80 -19.07
CA PRO A 222 25.30 22.60 -18.56
C PRO A 222 24.31 21.77 -17.67
N PHE A 223 24.38 20.46 -17.76
CA PHE A 223 23.46 19.54 -17.08
C PHE A 223 23.37 19.78 -15.56
N GLU A 224 24.53 19.93 -14.89
CA GLU A 224 24.57 20.22 -13.46
C GLU A 224 23.88 21.55 -13.12
N ARG A 225 24.10 22.58 -13.93
CA ARG A 225 23.47 23.88 -13.75
C ARG A 225 21.97 23.81 -13.99
N SER A 226 21.52 23.09 -15.01
CA SER A 226 20.11 22.84 -15.29
C SER A 226 19.42 22.13 -14.11
N ASN A 227 20.07 21.12 -13.54
CA ASN A 227 19.56 20.42 -12.35
C ASN A 227 19.49 21.33 -11.12
N GLN A 228 20.53 22.11 -10.84
CA GLN A 228 20.52 23.08 -9.74
C GLN A 228 19.32 24.03 -9.83
N VAL A 229 19.12 24.62 -11.01
CA VAL A 229 18.02 25.60 -11.21
C VAL A 229 16.66 24.89 -11.17
N SER A 230 16.52 23.72 -11.80
CA SER A 230 15.26 22.99 -11.81
C SER A 230 14.80 22.54 -10.42
N ASN A 231 15.75 22.25 -9.51
CA ASN A 231 15.42 21.89 -8.11
C ASN A 231 14.87 23.07 -7.30
N LEU A 232 15.11 24.29 -7.74
CA LEU A 232 14.56 25.50 -7.13
C LEU A 232 13.15 25.84 -7.65
N ILE A 233 12.68 25.20 -8.73
CA ILE A 233 11.34 25.40 -9.27
C ILE A 233 10.36 24.64 -8.38
N PRO A 234 9.40 25.31 -7.70
CA PRO A 234 8.39 24.63 -6.89
C PRO A 234 7.45 23.81 -7.77
N GLU A 235 6.91 22.75 -7.22
CA GLU A 235 5.89 21.93 -7.89
C GLU A 235 4.58 22.69 -8.00
N LYS A 236 3.80 22.38 -9.03
CA LYS A 236 2.47 22.99 -9.29
C LYS A 236 2.47 24.51 -9.49
N VAL A 237 3.63 25.16 -9.57
CA VAL A 237 3.75 26.59 -9.89
C VAL A 237 4.13 26.76 -11.35
N SER A 238 3.36 27.54 -12.12
CA SER A 238 3.72 27.83 -13.50
C SER A 238 4.99 28.69 -13.57
N LEU A 239 5.84 28.46 -14.58
CA LEU A 239 7.07 29.24 -14.77
C LEU A 239 6.78 30.73 -14.91
N LYS A 240 5.64 31.07 -15.50
CA LYS A 240 5.21 32.47 -15.65
C LYS A 240 4.93 33.13 -14.29
N ASN A 241 4.27 32.43 -13.37
CA ASN A 241 3.99 32.94 -12.03
C ASN A 241 5.26 32.96 -11.19
N LEU A 242 6.11 31.94 -11.31
CA LEU A 242 7.40 31.85 -10.63
C LEU A 242 8.29 33.08 -10.90
N ILE A 243 8.26 33.59 -12.13
CA ILE A 243 9.08 34.76 -12.52
C ILE A 243 8.39 36.10 -12.20
N LYS A 244 7.03 36.12 -12.17
CA LYS A 244 6.28 37.39 -12.03
C LYS A 244 5.83 37.72 -10.61
N ASP A 245 5.53 36.68 -9.81
CA ASP A 245 4.92 36.86 -8.49
C ASP A 245 6.02 37.24 -7.47
N SER A 246 5.77 38.28 -6.68
CA SER A 246 6.71 38.73 -5.64
C SER A 246 6.53 37.87 -4.37
N VAL A 247 6.98 36.61 -4.43
CA VAL A 247 6.94 35.63 -3.34
C VAL A 247 8.38 35.38 -2.86
N PRO A 248 8.68 35.50 -1.55
CA PRO A 248 10.04 35.34 -1.04
C PRO A 248 10.73 34.02 -1.44
N GLU A 249 9.97 32.92 -1.55
CA GLU A 249 10.50 31.62 -1.97
C GLU A 249 10.96 31.61 -3.44
N TYR A 250 10.53 32.55 -4.27
CA TYR A 250 10.88 32.62 -5.70
C TYR A 250 12.11 33.51 -5.98
N GLU A 251 12.55 34.25 -5.00
CA GLU A 251 13.61 35.29 -5.14
C GLU A 251 14.93 34.71 -5.70
N GLU A 252 15.31 33.52 -5.25
CA GLU A 252 16.54 32.86 -5.72
C GLU A 252 16.46 32.51 -7.22
N VAL A 253 15.35 32.01 -7.68
CA VAL A 253 15.12 31.64 -9.10
C VAL A 253 15.06 32.92 -9.93
N GLN A 254 14.37 33.95 -9.44
CA GLN A 254 14.26 35.23 -10.12
C GLN A 254 15.62 35.92 -10.25
N ASN A 255 16.46 35.88 -9.22
CA ASN A 255 17.83 36.40 -9.27
C ASN A 255 18.70 35.66 -10.29
N ILE A 256 18.53 34.33 -10.39
CA ILE A 256 19.24 33.53 -11.41
C ILE A 256 18.72 33.87 -12.81
N TYR A 257 17.39 34.00 -12.98
CA TYR A 257 16.78 34.43 -14.24
C TYR A 257 17.29 35.78 -14.72
N GLU A 258 17.53 36.75 -13.82
CA GLU A 258 18.04 38.08 -14.17
C GLU A 258 19.54 38.10 -14.43
N SER A 259 20.33 37.26 -13.75
CA SER A 259 21.78 37.28 -13.78
C SER A 259 22.44 36.33 -14.77
N ASP A 260 21.76 35.27 -15.24
CA ASP A 260 22.31 34.26 -16.13
C ASP A 260 21.54 34.25 -17.47
N GLU A 261 22.15 34.84 -18.50
CA GLU A 261 21.51 35.05 -19.81
C GLU A 261 21.07 33.73 -20.48
N LYS A 262 21.84 32.65 -20.33
CA LYS A 262 21.46 31.34 -20.87
C LYS A 262 20.30 30.70 -20.11
N VAL A 263 20.29 30.83 -18.79
CA VAL A 263 19.19 30.34 -17.95
C VAL A 263 17.93 31.16 -18.23
N LYS A 264 18.04 32.46 -18.40
CA LYS A 264 16.93 33.34 -18.81
C LYS A 264 16.32 32.90 -20.14
N GLN A 265 17.16 32.72 -21.16
CA GLN A 265 16.70 32.23 -22.48
C GLN A 265 16.00 30.87 -22.35
N ALA A 266 16.54 29.98 -21.49
CA ALA A 266 15.90 28.67 -21.22
C ALA A 266 14.53 28.84 -20.56
N PHE A 267 14.37 29.74 -19.57
CA PHE A 267 13.07 30.05 -18.97
C PHE A 267 12.09 30.65 -19.97
N ASP A 268 12.51 31.57 -20.83
CA ASP A 268 11.65 32.19 -21.83
C ASP A 268 11.08 31.15 -22.82
N TYR A 269 11.92 30.23 -23.27
CA TYR A 269 11.46 29.11 -24.09
C TYR A 269 10.58 28.12 -23.29
N ALA A 270 10.97 27.83 -22.06
CA ALA A 270 10.22 26.92 -21.20
C ALA A 270 8.80 27.43 -20.90
N MET A 271 8.63 28.74 -20.66
CA MET A 271 7.30 29.36 -20.49
C MET A 271 6.39 29.19 -21.71
N SER A 272 6.98 29.11 -22.92
CA SER A 272 6.23 28.84 -24.16
C SER A 272 5.93 27.35 -24.36
N LEU A 273 6.74 26.45 -23.80
CA LEU A 273 6.60 25.00 -23.88
C LEU A 273 5.70 24.45 -22.79
N GLU A 274 5.65 25.11 -21.64
CA GLU A 274 4.88 24.66 -20.48
C GLU A 274 3.40 24.43 -20.83
N GLY A 275 2.85 23.28 -20.44
CA GLY A 275 1.48 22.89 -20.70
C GLY A 275 1.22 22.29 -22.08
N ASN A 276 2.18 22.34 -23.01
CA ASN A 276 2.07 21.68 -24.32
C ASN A 276 2.27 20.17 -24.16
N ILE A 277 1.63 19.39 -25.05
CA ILE A 277 1.81 17.95 -25.11
C ILE A 277 3.23 17.63 -25.55
N ARG A 278 3.94 16.83 -24.76
CA ARG A 278 5.28 16.35 -25.07
C ARG A 278 5.25 15.05 -25.86
N GLN A 279 4.44 14.11 -25.38
CA GLN A 279 4.31 12.77 -25.98
C GLN A 279 2.99 12.16 -25.62
N LEU A 280 2.59 11.14 -26.37
CA LEU A 280 1.52 10.22 -26.01
C LEU A 280 2.12 9.13 -25.10
N GLY A 281 1.46 8.89 -23.97
CA GLY A 281 1.75 7.77 -23.07
C GLY A 281 0.61 6.77 -23.06
N VAL A 282 0.80 5.66 -22.36
CA VAL A 282 -0.24 4.66 -22.11
C VAL A 282 -0.80 4.90 -20.72
N HIS A 283 -2.13 4.88 -20.58
CA HIS A 283 -2.77 4.97 -19.27
C HIS A 283 -2.44 3.72 -18.44
N ALA A 284 -1.97 3.92 -17.23
CA ALA A 284 -1.47 2.82 -16.40
C ALA A 284 -2.52 1.73 -16.09
N CYS A 285 -3.81 2.08 -16.08
CA CYS A 285 -4.85 1.20 -15.57
C CYS A 285 -6.05 1.02 -16.51
N GLY A 286 -6.31 1.99 -17.39
CA GLY A 286 -7.53 2.03 -18.19
C GLY A 286 -7.41 1.30 -19.52
N ILE A 287 -8.38 0.44 -19.81
CA ILE A 287 -8.56 -0.15 -21.14
C ILE A 287 -9.98 0.10 -21.64
N ILE A 288 -10.15 0.01 -22.95
CA ILE A 288 -11.45 0.01 -23.63
C ILE A 288 -11.76 -1.41 -24.10
N ILE A 289 -13.01 -1.84 -23.93
CA ILE A 289 -13.56 -3.05 -24.56
C ILE A 289 -14.72 -2.58 -25.45
N ALA A 290 -14.51 -2.63 -26.75
CA ALA A 290 -15.47 -2.12 -27.73
C ALA A 290 -16.30 -3.25 -28.38
N PRO A 291 -17.52 -2.99 -28.85
CA PRO A 291 -18.34 -3.99 -29.54
C PRO A 291 -17.77 -4.36 -30.94
N GLU A 292 -17.09 -3.43 -31.60
CA GLU A 292 -16.38 -3.62 -32.86
C GLU A 292 -14.92 -3.25 -32.70
N ALA A 293 -14.10 -3.40 -33.76
CA ALA A 293 -12.71 -2.99 -33.73
C ALA A 293 -12.58 -1.53 -33.25
N VAL A 294 -11.67 -1.27 -32.30
CA VAL A 294 -11.49 0.08 -31.72
C VAL A 294 -11.15 1.11 -32.80
N SER A 295 -10.47 0.68 -33.87
CA SER A 295 -10.16 1.52 -35.02
C SER A 295 -11.38 2.08 -35.76
N THR A 296 -12.59 1.51 -35.55
CA THR A 296 -13.87 2.06 -36.05
C THR A 296 -14.24 3.37 -35.34
N TYR A 297 -13.82 3.53 -34.05
CA TYR A 297 -14.21 4.65 -33.18
C TYR A 297 -13.08 5.65 -32.98
N SER A 298 -11.83 5.17 -32.91
CA SER A 298 -10.66 5.98 -32.59
C SER A 298 -9.47 5.53 -33.43
N ALA A 299 -8.62 6.47 -33.83
CA ALA A 299 -7.29 6.08 -34.30
C ALA A 299 -6.53 5.34 -33.19
N VAL A 300 -5.77 4.33 -33.57
CA VAL A 300 -4.97 3.48 -32.66
C VAL A 300 -3.52 3.43 -33.13
N GLN A 301 -2.62 3.12 -32.21
CA GLN A 301 -1.21 2.87 -32.46
C GLN A 301 -0.71 1.74 -31.58
N TYR A 302 0.49 1.24 -31.82
CA TYR A 302 1.17 0.34 -30.89
C TYR A 302 1.91 1.13 -29.80
N ALA A 303 1.99 0.56 -28.59
CA ALA A 303 2.62 1.20 -27.43
C ALA A 303 4.11 1.46 -27.67
N LYS A 304 4.83 0.47 -28.19
CA LYS A 304 6.25 0.52 -28.62
C LYS A 304 6.40 -0.21 -29.96
N GLU A 305 7.53 -0.03 -30.61
CA GLU A 305 7.80 -0.59 -31.96
C GLU A 305 7.69 -2.13 -32.02
N ASN A 306 8.05 -2.81 -30.92
CA ASN A 306 7.99 -4.27 -30.80
C ASN A 306 6.85 -4.77 -29.88
N ASP A 307 5.99 -3.88 -29.41
CA ASP A 307 4.89 -4.20 -28.51
C ASP A 307 3.58 -4.09 -29.29
N HIS A 308 2.88 -5.21 -29.47
CA HIS A 308 1.60 -5.27 -30.17
C HIS A 308 0.40 -4.76 -29.36
N THR A 309 0.63 -4.19 -28.19
CA THR A 309 -0.43 -3.59 -27.37
C THR A 309 -1.02 -2.39 -28.09
N LEU A 310 -2.30 -2.47 -28.43
CA LEU A 310 -3.04 -1.37 -29.05
C LEU A 310 -3.29 -0.26 -28.01
N VAL A 311 -3.05 0.99 -28.43
CA VAL A 311 -3.28 2.18 -27.63
C VAL A 311 -4.12 3.17 -28.44
N SER A 312 -5.19 3.70 -27.86
CA SER A 312 -6.01 4.74 -28.51
C SER A 312 -5.23 6.05 -28.62
N GLN A 313 -5.49 6.81 -29.70
CA GLN A 313 -4.95 8.16 -29.84
C GLN A 313 -5.88 9.23 -29.24
N TYR A 314 -6.97 8.84 -28.58
CA TYR A 314 -7.80 9.67 -27.74
C TYR A 314 -7.61 9.32 -26.27
N ASP A 315 -7.73 10.33 -25.41
CA ASP A 315 -7.72 10.16 -23.97
C ASP A 315 -9.08 9.63 -23.44
N GLY A 316 -9.10 9.19 -22.19
CA GLY A 316 -10.29 8.62 -21.55
C GLY A 316 -11.54 9.51 -21.68
N PRO A 317 -11.50 10.79 -21.27
CA PRO A 317 -12.65 11.70 -21.40
C PRO A 317 -13.17 11.84 -22.82
N THR A 318 -12.31 11.82 -23.84
CA THR A 318 -12.71 11.91 -25.25
C THR A 318 -13.38 10.60 -25.71
N LEU A 319 -12.84 9.45 -25.29
CA LEU A 319 -13.42 8.13 -25.58
C LEU A 319 -14.81 7.96 -24.95
N GLU A 320 -15.01 8.44 -23.73
CA GLU A 320 -16.33 8.46 -23.08
C GLU A 320 -17.33 9.33 -23.85
N GLN A 321 -16.92 10.48 -24.39
CA GLN A 321 -17.80 11.37 -25.17
C GLN A 321 -18.30 10.72 -26.47
N ILE A 322 -17.53 9.81 -27.04
CA ILE A 322 -17.94 9.06 -28.24
C ILE A 322 -18.64 7.73 -27.90
N GLY A 323 -18.92 7.48 -26.61
CA GLY A 323 -19.74 6.36 -26.15
C GLY A 323 -18.98 5.09 -25.80
N LEU A 324 -17.65 5.12 -25.77
CA LEU A 324 -16.85 3.99 -25.32
C LEU A 324 -16.68 4.00 -23.79
N LEU A 325 -16.81 2.84 -23.17
CA LEU A 325 -16.69 2.66 -21.73
C LEU A 325 -15.27 2.31 -21.34
N LYS A 326 -14.71 3.08 -20.41
CA LYS A 326 -13.44 2.80 -19.76
C LYS A 326 -13.63 1.68 -18.73
N MET A 327 -12.69 0.76 -18.69
CA MET A 327 -12.57 -0.29 -17.68
C MET A 327 -11.25 -0.08 -16.93
N ASP A 328 -11.31 0.16 -15.63
CA ASP A 328 -10.10 0.42 -14.83
C ASP A 328 -9.63 -0.84 -14.09
N PHE A 329 -8.42 -1.27 -14.44
CA PHE A 329 -7.71 -2.39 -13.83
C PHE A 329 -6.58 -1.84 -12.96
N LEU A 330 -6.85 -1.68 -11.68
CA LEU A 330 -5.89 -1.09 -10.75
C LEU A 330 -5.06 -2.19 -10.07
N GLY A 331 -3.77 -1.94 -9.86
CA GLY A 331 -2.90 -2.84 -9.09
C GLY A 331 -2.83 -2.38 -7.64
N LEU A 332 -3.10 -3.28 -6.70
CA LEU A 332 -3.00 -2.99 -5.27
C LEU A 332 -2.09 -3.99 -4.57
N ARG A 333 -0.91 -3.54 -4.14
CA ARG A 333 0.13 -4.32 -3.46
C ARG A 333 -0.40 -5.03 -2.20
N ASN A 334 -1.30 -4.41 -1.46
CA ASN A 334 -1.84 -4.99 -0.23
C ASN A 334 -2.63 -6.30 -0.48
N LEU A 335 -3.21 -6.48 -1.65
CA LEU A 335 -3.86 -7.74 -2.03
C LEU A 335 -2.81 -8.85 -2.22
N SER A 336 -1.66 -8.54 -2.81
CA SER A 336 -0.52 -9.47 -2.89
C SER A 336 0.04 -9.79 -1.50
N ILE A 337 0.10 -8.83 -0.58
CA ILE A 337 0.51 -9.06 0.82
C ILE A 337 -0.44 -10.04 1.49
N ILE A 338 -1.76 -9.84 1.42
CA ILE A 338 -2.77 -10.74 1.97
C ILE A 338 -2.59 -12.15 1.41
N LYS A 339 -2.52 -12.29 0.07
CA LYS A 339 -2.32 -13.58 -0.60
C LYS A 339 -1.05 -14.29 -0.14
N ASN A 340 0.08 -13.58 -0.14
CA ASN A 340 1.36 -14.16 0.25
C ASN A 340 1.38 -14.54 1.74
N CYS A 341 0.80 -13.72 2.61
CA CYS A 341 0.67 -14.02 4.02
C CYS A 341 -0.12 -15.33 4.23
N ILE A 342 -1.28 -15.46 3.61
CA ILE A 342 -2.10 -16.68 3.72
C ILE A 342 -1.39 -17.91 3.13
N LYS A 343 -0.64 -17.77 2.04
CA LYS A 343 0.21 -18.85 1.51
C LYS A 343 1.31 -19.28 2.50
N ILE A 344 1.95 -18.32 3.17
CA ILE A 344 2.96 -18.61 4.19
C ILE A 344 2.32 -19.32 5.39
N ILE A 345 1.16 -18.86 5.86
CA ILE A 345 0.39 -19.51 6.92
C ILE A 345 0.09 -20.96 6.53
N LYS A 346 -0.49 -21.19 5.35
CA LYS A 346 -0.77 -22.52 4.84
C LYS A 346 0.45 -23.43 4.91
N ASN A 347 1.57 -23.00 4.34
CA ASN A 347 2.81 -23.80 4.30
C ASN A 347 3.32 -24.15 5.71
N ARG A 348 3.19 -23.24 6.67
CA ARG A 348 3.59 -23.49 8.07
C ARG A 348 2.65 -24.47 8.76
N TYR A 349 1.34 -24.38 8.55
CA TYR A 349 0.35 -25.29 9.10
C TYR A 349 0.53 -26.70 8.54
N GLU A 350 0.75 -26.85 7.22
CA GLU A 350 1.04 -28.14 6.59
C GLU A 350 2.32 -28.79 7.13
N LYS A 351 3.42 -28.00 7.29
CA LYS A 351 4.66 -28.50 7.90
C LYS A 351 4.47 -28.93 9.34
N ALA A 352 3.61 -28.27 10.09
CA ALA A 352 3.32 -28.61 11.49
C ALA A 352 2.26 -29.71 11.63
N ALA A 353 1.74 -30.26 10.53
CA ALA A 353 0.61 -31.19 10.49
C ALA A 353 -0.63 -30.68 11.27
N LYS A 354 -0.88 -29.36 11.21
CA LYS A 354 -2.03 -28.70 11.83
C LYS A 354 -3.11 -28.44 10.80
N GLU A 355 -4.35 -28.46 11.25
CA GLU A 355 -5.51 -28.08 10.44
C GLU A 355 -5.52 -26.58 10.18
N LEU A 356 -5.66 -26.19 8.90
CA LEU A 356 -5.72 -24.78 8.51
C LEU A 356 -7.09 -24.20 8.90
N PRO A 357 -7.14 -23.01 9.55
CA PRO A 357 -8.40 -22.35 9.86
C PRO A 357 -9.30 -22.19 8.64
N GLU A 358 -10.60 -22.40 8.82
CA GLU A 358 -11.57 -22.49 7.74
C GLU A 358 -11.62 -21.24 6.85
N MET A 359 -11.45 -20.04 7.42
CA MET A 359 -11.39 -18.80 6.66
C MET A 359 -10.28 -18.79 5.61
N PHE A 360 -9.13 -19.42 5.90
CA PHE A 360 -8.03 -19.54 4.93
C PHE A 360 -8.28 -20.62 3.90
N VAL A 361 -8.95 -21.72 4.30
CA VAL A 361 -9.42 -22.75 3.35
C VAL A 361 -10.41 -22.13 2.37
N HIS A 362 -11.32 -21.29 2.85
CA HIS A 362 -12.26 -20.55 2.02
C HIS A 362 -11.51 -19.60 1.06
N PHE A 363 -10.59 -18.78 1.58
CA PHE A 363 -9.77 -17.91 0.74
C PHE A 363 -9.03 -18.66 -0.37
N LEU A 364 -8.41 -19.79 -0.06
CA LEU A 364 -7.68 -20.61 -1.04
C LEU A 364 -8.59 -21.25 -2.11
N LYS A 365 -9.89 -21.14 -1.97
CA LYS A 365 -10.87 -21.62 -2.97
C LYS A 365 -11.55 -20.49 -3.73
N THR A 366 -11.68 -19.31 -3.11
CA THR A 366 -12.53 -18.21 -3.60
C THR A 366 -11.80 -16.87 -3.75
N THR A 367 -10.59 -16.76 -3.22
CA THR A 367 -9.83 -15.50 -3.06
C THR A 367 -10.52 -14.45 -2.15
N SER A 368 -11.65 -14.77 -1.53
CA SER A 368 -12.35 -13.89 -0.60
C SER A 368 -11.85 -14.14 0.82
N PHE A 369 -11.25 -13.13 1.44
CA PHE A 369 -10.78 -13.16 2.84
C PHE A 369 -11.69 -12.29 3.69
N GLN A 370 -12.41 -12.93 4.63
CA GLN A 370 -13.38 -12.26 5.47
C GLN A 370 -13.17 -12.64 6.94
N PRO A 371 -12.25 -11.96 7.63
CA PRO A 371 -12.06 -12.14 9.06
C PRO A 371 -13.24 -11.54 9.84
N ASP A 372 -13.43 -11.99 11.08
CA ASP A 372 -14.41 -11.39 12.00
C ASP A 372 -14.06 -9.92 12.26
N ILE A 373 -14.89 -9.01 11.76
CA ILE A 373 -14.72 -7.56 11.92
C ILE A 373 -15.03 -7.06 13.34
N THR A 374 -15.42 -7.93 14.26
CA THR A 374 -15.68 -7.62 15.67
C THR A 374 -14.56 -8.08 16.60
N ASP A 375 -13.48 -8.65 16.07
CA ASP A 375 -12.35 -9.15 16.84
C ASP A 375 -11.63 -8.04 17.61
N GLU A 376 -11.89 -7.97 18.92
CA GLU A 376 -11.31 -6.96 19.82
C GLU A 376 -9.78 -7.02 19.84
N PHE A 377 -9.19 -8.21 19.71
CA PHE A 377 -7.73 -8.37 19.73
C PHE A 377 -7.06 -7.60 18.58
N THR A 378 -7.63 -7.62 17.40
CA THR A 378 -7.14 -6.82 16.26
C THR A 378 -7.22 -5.32 16.53
N TYR A 379 -8.35 -4.83 17.09
CA TYR A 379 -8.45 -3.40 17.43
C TYR A 379 -7.45 -2.99 18.50
N ASP A 380 -7.30 -3.79 19.55
CA ASP A 380 -6.44 -3.46 20.69
C ASP A 380 -4.96 -3.48 20.33
N THR A 381 -4.53 -4.52 19.58
CA THR A 381 -3.10 -4.71 19.30
C THR A 381 -2.58 -3.91 18.12
N ILE A 382 -3.43 -3.54 17.16
CA ILE A 382 -3.03 -2.83 15.94
C ILE A 382 -3.48 -1.38 15.96
N PHE A 383 -4.79 -1.13 15.99
CA PHE A 383 -5.31 0.24 15.80
C PHE A 383 -5.16 1.11 17.04
N LYS A 384 -5.64 0.66 18.22
CA LYS A 384 -5.50 1.41 19.47
C LYS A 384 -4.03 1.57 19.88
N ALA A 385 -3.23 0.60 19.55
CA ALA A 385 -1.82 0.60 19.83
C ALA A 385 -0.99 1.42 18.82
N GLY A 386 -1.56 1.86 17.70
CA GLY A 386 -0.83 2.55 16.64
C GLY A 386 0.17 1.70 15.86
N GLU A 387 0.07 0.36 15.93
CA GLU A 387 0.98 -0.59 15.27
C GLU A 387 0.61 -0.81 13.80
N THR A 388 0.47 0.26 13.06
CA THR A 388 -0.14 0.24 11.73
C THR A 388 0.83 0.18 10.56
N THR A 389 2.12 -0.09 10.78
CA THR A 389 3.07 -0.36 9.67
C THR A 389 2.59 -1.54 8.84
N GLY A 390 2.51 -1.37 7.53
CA GLY A 390 1.99 -2.36 6.59
C GLY A 390 0.47 -2.45 6.56
N ILE A 391 -0.26 -1.62 7.31
CA ILE A 391 -1.72 -1.57 7.31
C ILE A 391 -2.19 -0.57 6.28
N PHE A 392 -2.92 -1.07 5.29
CA PHE A 392 -3.38 -0.27 4.16
C PHE A 392 -4.04 1.04 4.57
N GLN A 393 -3.55 2.17 4.06
CA GLN A 393 -4.04 3.53 4.32
C GLN A 393 -3.89 4.06 5.78
N PHE A 394 -3.33 3.27 6.70
CA PHE A 394 -3.24 3.65 8.12
C PHE A 394 -1.80 3.79 8.63
N GLU A 395 -0.80 3.79 7.74
CA GLU A 395 0.61 3.74 8.12
C GLU A 395 1.19 5.07 8.61
N SER A 396 0.65 6.21 8.14
CA SER A 396 1.27 7.52 8.39
C SER A 396 1.33 7.87 9.88
N GLN A 397 2.36 8.58 10.30
CA GLN A 397 2.54 8.97 11.71
C GLN A 397 1.36 9.81 12.22
N GLY A 398 0.82 10.72 11.39
CA GLY A 398 -0.35 11.51 11.77
C GLY A 398 -1.59 10.66 11.97
N MET A 399 -1.84 9.67 11.09
CA MET A 399 -2.94 8.72 11.27
C MET A 399 -2.76 7.90 12.54
N ARG A 400 -1.56 7.41 12.84
CA ARG A 400 -1.27 6.65 14.07
C ARG A 400 -1.60 7.45 15.33
N LYS A 401 -1.21 8.73 15.38
CA LYS A 401 -1.53 9.61 16.51
C LYS A 401 -3.05 9.73 16.75
N PHE A 402 -3.81 9.91 15.67
CA PHE A 402 -5.27 9.99 15.79
C PHE A 402 -5.92 8.64 16.15
N LEU A 403 -5.41 7.52 15.67
CA LEU A 403 -5.92 6.20 16.02
C LEU A 403 -5.75 5.89 17.51
N ILE A 404 -4.58 6.22 18.07
CA ILE A 404 -4.32 6.05 19.51
C ILE A 404 -5.30 6.87 20.32
N GLN A 405 -5.60 8.11 19.93
CA GLN A 405 -6.55 8.98 20.63
C GLN A 405 -8.00 8.53 20.44
N LEU A 406 -8.34 8.02 19.24
CA LEU A 406 -9.69 7.58 18.90
C LEU A 406 -10.09 6.30 19.61
N GLU A 407 -9.15 5.41 19.89
CA GLU A 407 -9.37 4.06 20.40
C GLU A 407 -10.46 3.31 19.58
N PRO A 408 -10.19 3.02 18.28
CA PRO A 408 -11.20 2.37 17.44
C PRO A 408 -11.64 1.03 18.02
N ASN A 409 -12.95 0.76 17.96
CA ASN A 409 -13.53 -0.50 18.41
C ASN A 409 -14.55 -1.08 17.43
N SER A 410 -14.68 -0.47 16.28
CA SER A 410 -15.58 -0.92 15.22
C SER A 410 -15.05 -0.56 13.84
N ILE A 411 -15.50 -1.30 12.83
CA ILE A 411 -15.18 -1.00 11.44
C ILE A 411 -15.66 0.41 11.03
N ASN A 412 -16.73 0.93 11.65
CA ASN A 412 -17.24 2.26 11.34
C ASN A 412 -16.26 3.37 11.75
N ASP A 413 -15.46 3.17 12.79
CA ASP A 413 -14.40 4.11 13.15
C ASP A 413 -13.31 4.17 12.09
N LEU A 414 -12.93 3.01 11.53
CA LEU A 414 -11.95 2.95 10.45
C LEU A 414 -12.49 3.57 9.15
N VAL A 415 -13.77 3.34 8.86
CA VAL A 415 -14.46 3.98 7.73
C VAL A 415 -14.49 5.50 7.90
N ALA A 416 -14.76 6.00 9.10
CA ALA A 416 -14.76 7.44 9.38
C ALA A 416 -13.35 8.04 9.27
N MET A 417 -12.32 7.35 9.77
CA MET A 417 -10.94 7.84 9.68
C MET A 417 -10.45 7.91 8.24
N ASN A 418 -10.74 6.92 7.40
CA ASN A 418 -10.43 6.98 5.96
C ASN A 418 -11.08 8.18 5.25
N ALA A 419 -12.27 8.59 5.70
CA ALA A 419 -12.97 9.72 5.12
C ALA A 419 -12.45 11.07 5.64
N LEU A 420 -12.05 11.13 6.92
CA LEU A 420 -11.66 12.36 7.61
C LEU A 420 -10.18 12.70 7.45
N TYR A 421 -9.30 11.68 7.40
CA TYR A 421 -7.86 11.92 7.36
C TYR A 421 -7.39 12.34 5.97
N ARG A 422 -7.62 13.60 5.63
CA ARG A 422 -7.20 14.28 4.39
C ARG A 422 -7.32 15.80 4.57
N PRO A 423 -6.57 16.61 3.82
CA PRO A 423 -6.63 18.06 3.90
C PRO A 423 -8.07 18.60 3.82
N GLY A 424 -8.44 19.46 4.75
CA GLY A 424 -9.79 19.99 4.94
C GLY A 424 -10.56 19.24 6.02
N PRO A 425 -11.10 18.02 5.79
CA PRO A 425 -11.91 17.32 6.79
C PRO A 425 -11.16 16.90 8.05
N MET A 426 -9.83 16.86 8.03
CA MET A 426 -8.98 16.46 9.17
C MET A 426 -9.23 17.36 10.39
N GLU A 427 -9.65 18.59 10.21
CA GLU A 427 -10.02 19.50 11.31
C GLU A 427 -11.18 18.98 12.18
N PHE A 428 -12.01 18.09 11.66
CA PHE A 428 -13.13 17.49 12.39
C PHE A 428 -12.72 16.28 13.25
N ILE A 429 -11.52 15.72 13.09
CA ILE A 429 -11.08 14.52 13.82
C ILE A 429 -11.06 14.76 15.33
N PRO A 430 -10.51 15.85 15.86
CA PRO A 430 -10.55 16.08 17.30
C PRO A 430 -11.98 16.09 17.86
N ARG A 431 -12.90 16.76 17.15
CA ARG A 431 -14.31 16.81 17.56
C ARG A 431 -15.00 15.45 17.47
N TYR A 432 -14.66 14.65 16.44
CA TYR A 432 -15.14 13.27 16.32
C TYR A 432 -14.72 12.44 17.54
N ILE A 433 -13.45 12.56 17.96
CA ILE A 433 -12.90 11.88 19.12
C ILE A 433 -13.61 12.32 20.41
N GLU A 434 -13.73 13.64 20.66
CA GLU A 434 -14.39 14.19 21.86
C GLU A 434 -15.83 13.67 22.00
N ARG A 435 -16.58 13.67 20.89
CA ARG A 435 -17.97 13.20 20.89
C ARG A 435 -18.09 11.70 21.03
N LYS A 436 -17.20 10.91 20.38
CA LYS A 436 -17.14 9.46 20.57
C LYS A 436 -16.90 9.09 22.04
N GLN A 437 -16.04 9.83 22.71
CA GLN A 437 -15.67 9.57 24.10
C GLN A 437 -16.66 10.22 25.09
N GLY A 438 -17.72 10.86 24.60
CA GLY A 438 -18.76 11.46 25.44
C GLY A 438 -18.36 12.77 26.14
N ARG A 439 -17.21 13.36 25.79
CA ARG A 439 -16.73 14.64 26.35
C ARG A 439 -17.45 15.86 25.76
N GLU A 440 -17.84 15.79 24.49
CA GLU A 440 -18.69 16.79 23.84
C GLU A 440 -20.07 16.17 23.53
N PRO A 441 -21.19 16.79 23.94
CA PRO A 441 -22.51 16.29 23.60
C PRO A 441 -22.83 16.48 22.10
N VAL A 442 -23.53 15.51 21.51
CA VAL A 442 -24.03 15.62 20.13
C VAL A 442 -25.27 16.50 20.11
N THR A 443 -25.17 17.65 19.44
CA THR A 443 -26.30 18.60 19.27
C THR A 443 -26.47 18.93 17.79
N TYR A 444 -27.70 19.03 17.33
CA TYR A 444 -28.04 19.43 15.95
C TYR A 444 -28.51 20.88 15.87
N MET A 445 -28.97 21.46 16.98
CA MET A 445 -29.36 22.86 17.08
C MET A 445 -28.25 23.68 17.75
N THR A 446 -27.74 24.71 17.07
CA THR A 446 -26.76 25.61 17.64
C THR A 446 -27.41 26.57 18.62
N ASP A 447 -26.62 27.11 19.58
CA ASP A 447 -27.12 28.08 20.57
C ASP A 447 -27.63 29.36 19.90
N GLU A 448 -26.99 29.79 18.80
CA GLU A 448 -27.43 30.93 18.00
C GLU A 448 -28.84 30.71 17.41
N LEU A 449 -29.04 29.53 16.79
CA LEU A 449 -30.34 29.16 16.22
C LEU A 449 -31.41 29.07 17.32
N ARG A 450 -31.09 28.45 18.46
CA ARG A 450 -32.00 28.37 19.61
C ARG A 450 -32.38 29.77 20.11
N ALA A 451 -31.42 30.66 20.25
CA ALA A 451 -31.67 32.03 20.68
C ALA A 451 -32.50 32.82 19.64
N GLU A 452 -32.24 32.63 18.35
CA GLU A 452 -33.00 33.27 17.28
C GLU A 452 -34.45 32.83 17.27
N LEU A 453 -34.71 31.51 17.31
CA LEU A 453 -36.07 30.96 17.37
C LEU A 453 -36.82 31.39 18.62
N THR A 454 -36.14 31.39 19.78
CA THR A 454 -36.74 31.86 21.02
C THR A 454 -37.13 33.32 20.94
N ARG A 455 -36.29 34.19 20.37
CA ARG A 455 -36.57 35.62 20.21
C ARG A 455 -37.69 35.87 19.20
N LYS A 456 -37.74 35.13 18.07
CA LYS A 456 -38.67 35.37 16.98
C LYS A 456 -40.05 34.73 17.21
N TYR A 457 -40.09 33.63 17.92
CA TYR A 457 -41.29 32.86 18.17
C TYR A 457 -41.50 32.65 19.66
N SER A 458 -40.93 31.60 20.24
CA SER A 458 -40.93 31.34 21.69
C SER A 458 -39.92 30.23 22.04
N ALA A 459 -39.66 29.99 23.32
CA ALA A 459 -38.79 28.91 23.78
C ALA A 459 -39.40 27.53 23.47
N GLU A 460 -40.73 27.40 23.53
CA GLU A 460 -41.45 26.17 23.19
C GLU A 460 -41.26 25.82 21.70
N VAL A 461 -41.36 26.81 20.81
CA VAL A 461 -41.11 26.60 19.36
C VAL A 461 -39.66 26.22 19.10
N ALA A 462 -38.71 26.83 19.80
CA ALA A 462 -37.30 26.45 19.65
C ALA A 462 -37.06 24.99 20.08
N GLU A 463 -37.72 24.54 21.14
CA GLU A 463 -37.59 23.16 21.58
C GLU A 463 -38.32 22.18 20.64
N GLU A 464 -39.50 22.54 20.10
CA GLU A 464 -40.20 21.76 19.08
C GLU A 464 -39.32 21.55 17.84
N GLU A 465 -38.65 22.60 17.34
CA GLU A 465 -37.72 22.52 16.22
C GLU A 465 -36.51 21.65 16.56
N ASN A 466 -35.97 21.73 17.76
CA ASN A 466 -34.88 20.88 18.22
C ASN A 466 -35.27 19.40 18.23
N GLN A 467 -36.48 19.08 18.71
CA GLN A 467 -36.97 17.68 18.70
C GLN A 467 -37.17 17.16 17.27
N LYS A 468 -37.65 17.99 16.35
CA LYS A 468 -37.74 17.63 14.93
C LYS A 468 -36.34 17.34 14.34
N LEU A 469 -35.35 18.20 14.64
CA LEU A 469 -33.98 18.00 14.20
C LEU A 469 -33.38 16.69 14.77
N ILE A 470 -33.59 16.39 16.03
CA ILE A 470 -33.14 15.14 16.65
C ILE A 470 -33.81 13.95 15.95
N GLN A 471 -35.12 14.00 15.71
CA GLN A 471 -35.86 12.94 15.06
C GLN A 471 -35.36 12.66 13.63
N ASP A 472 -35.07 13.69 12.85
CA ASP A 472 -34.72 13.56 11.45
C ASP A 472 -33.22 13.27 11.25
N LEU A 473 -32.33 13.85 12.07
CA LEU A 473 -30.90 13.78 11.88
C LEU A 473 -30.21 12.66 12.69
N SER A 474 -30.75 12.31 13.85
CA SER A 474 -30.11 11.28 14.68
C SER A 474 -29.98 9.92 13.99
N PRO A 475 -30.99 9.40 13.26
CA PRO A 475 -30.84 8.15 12.52
C PRO A 475 -29.74 8.19 11.45
N ILE A 476 -29.45 9.37 10.89
CA ILE A 476 -28.49 9.56 9.80
C ILE A 476 -27.08 9.76 10.36
N MET A 477 -26.96 10.47 11.49
CA MET A 477 -25.69 11.02 11.98
C MET A 477 -25.16 10.34 13.24
N SER A 478 -25.91 9.42 13.85
CA SER A 478 -25.53 8.78 15.12
C SER A 478 -24.19 8.04 15.03
N LEU A 479 -23.94 7.32 13.94
CA LEU A 479 -22.68 6.59 13.69
C LEU A 479 -21.46 7.50 13.48
N THR A 480 -21.69 8.78 13.24
CA THR A 480 -20.64 9.78 13.03
C THR A 480 -20.69 10.91 14.06
N TYR A 481 -21.36 10.65 15.17
CA TYR A 481 -21.45 11.57 16.31
C TYR A 481 -21.93 12.98 15.93
N GLY A 482 -22.88 13.06 14.97
CA GLY A 482 -23.46 14.32 14.50
C GLY A 482 -22.58 15.10 13.52
N ILE A 483 -21.54 14.50 12.98
CA ILE A 483 -20.67 15.11 11.95
C ILE A 483 -21.06 14.56 10.59
N ALA A 484 -21.30 15.43 9.60
CA ALA A 484 -21.60 15.03 8.23
C ALA A 484 -20.31 14.68 7.48
N ILE A 485 -19.90 13.41 7.54
CA ILE A 485 -18.66 12.90 6.96
C ILE A 485 -18.90 12.43 5.53
N TYR A 486 -20.04 11.77 5.27
CA TYR A 486 -20.28 11.05 4.04
C TYR A 486 -21.26 11.78 3.13
N GLN A 487 -21.06 11.63 1.82
CA GLN A 487 -21.95 12.15 0.79
C GLN A 487 -23.37 11.56 0.92
N GLU A 488 -23.46 10.30 1.28
CA GLU A 488 -24.70 9.56 1.54
C GLU A 488 -25.49 10.20 2.69
N GLN A 489 -24.81 10.66 3.74
CA GLN A 489 -25.49 11.37 4.84
C GLN A 489 -26.13 12.68 4.39
N LEU A 490 -25.48 13.44 3.50
CA LEU A 490 -26.07 14.62 2.91
C LEU A 490 -27.32 14.29 2.10
N MET A 491 -27.30 13.20 1.33
CA MET A 491 -28.45 12.77 0.55
C MET A 491 -29.62 12.38 1.46
N PHE A 492 -29.38 11.60 2.48
CA PHE A 492 -30.39 11.26 3.49
C PHE A 492 -30.90 12.48 4.26
N LEU A 493 -30.04 13.44 4.58
CA LEU A 493 -30.39 14.64 5.30
C LEU A 493 -31.40 15.50 4.50
N VAL A 494 -31.12 15.77 3.22
CA VAL A 494 -32.02 16.56 2.39
C VAL A 494 -33.33 15.79 2.08
N GLN A 495 -33.27 14.46 2.02
CA GLN A 495 -34.45 13.62 1.90
C GLN A 495 -35.33 13.72 3.17
N ALA A 496 -34.75 13.54 4.36
CA ALA A 496 -35.47 13.54 5.62
C ALA A 496 -36.12 14.90 5.94
N MET A 497 -35.38 15.98 5.73
CA MET A 497 -35.83 17.32 6.08
C MET A 497 -36.73 17.97 5.04
N ALA A 498 -36.52 17.69 3.73
CA ALA A 498 -37.18 18.42 2.65
C ALA A 498 -37.83 17.53 1.58
N GLY A 499 -37.85 16.20 1.80
CA GLY A 499 -38.56 15.27 0.92
C GLY A 499 -37.98 15.16 -0.50
N PHE A 500 -36.68 15.37 -0.66
CA PHE A 500 -36.00 15.11 -1.92
C PHE A 500 -35.94 13.60 -2.19
N SER A 501 -36.10 13.16 -3.43
CA SER A 501 -35.70 11.84 -3.83
C SER A 501 -34.17 11.69 -3.76
N LEU A 502 -33.63 10.47 -3.60
CA LEU A 502 -32.18 10.26 -3.58
C LEU A 502 -31.49 10.73 -4.85
N GLY A 503 -32.16 10.61 -6.01
CA GLY A 503 -31.65 11.13 -7.27
C GLY A 503 -31.50 12.66 -7.27
N GLU A 504 -32.55 13.40 -6.82
CA GLU A 504 -32.48 14.86 -6.66
C GLU A 504 -31.42 15.27 -5.61
N ALA A 505 -31.31 14.51 -4.52
CA ALA A 505 -30.31 14.75 -3.47
C ALA A 505 -28.87 14.66 -3.99
N ASP A 506 -28.54 13.67 -4.85
CA ASP A 506 -27.22 13.60 -5.50
C ASP A 506 -26.99 14.81 -6.44
N MET A 507 -28.02 15.25 -7.18
CA MET A 507 -27.91 16.43 -8.02
C MET A 507 -27.65 17.70 -7.19
N LEU A 508 -28.34 17.87 -6.06
CA LEU A 508 -28.15 18.99 -5.12
C LEU A 508 -26.70 19.00 -4.61
N ARG A 509 -26.22 17.87 -4.07
CA ARG A 509 -24.84 17.73 -3.58
C ARG A 509 -23.79 18.11 -4.64
N ARG A 510 -23.96 17.65 -5.88
CA ARG A 510 -23.03 17.98 -6.99
C ARG A 510 -23.13 19.43 -7.43
N GLY A 511 -24.35 20.00 -7.40
CA GLY A 511 -24.56 21.41 -7.70
C GLY A 511 -23.78 22.32 -6.77
N ILE A 512 -23.84 22.04 -5.47
CA ILE A 512 -23.05 22.74 -4.45
C ILE A 512 -21.54 22.52 -4.68
N GLY A 513 -21.12 21.27 -4.92
CA GLY A 513 -19.71 20.92 -5.14
C GLY A 513 -19.06 21.65 -6.34
N LYS A 514 -19.85 22.05 -7.36
CA LYS A 514 -19.35 22.87 -8.49
C LYS A 514 -19.05 24.33 -8.13
N LYS A 515 -19.35 24.76 -6.89
CA LYS A 515 -19.05 26.09 -6.34
C LYS A 515 -19.56 27.28 -7.15
N LYS A 516 -20.67 27.11 -7.92
CA LYS A 516 -21.31 28.21 -8.63
C LYS A 516 -22.33 28.87 -7.71
N LYS A 517 -22.09 30.12 -7.33
CA LYS A 517 -22.90 30.88 -6.35
C LYS A 517 -24.40 30.91 -6.69
N GLU A 518 -24.76 31.14 -7.94
CA GLU A 518 -26.17 31.21 -8.37
C GLU A 518 -26.88 29.87 -8.18
N VAL A 519 -26.19 28.75 -8.44
CA VAL A 519 -26.73 27.39 -8.25
C VAL A 519 -26.90 27.08 -6.78
N ILE A 520 -25.94 27.45 -5.95
CA ILE A 520 -26.00 27.24 -4.49
C ILE A 520 -27.19 28.00 -3.89
N GLU A 521 -27.38 29.28 -4.25
CA GLU A 521 -28.49 30.09 -3.77
C GLU A 521 -29.86 29.58 -4.23
N GLN A 522 -29.98 29.07 -5.47
CA GLN A 522 -31.20 28.46 -5.96
C GLN A 522 -31.52 27.18 -5.17
N LEU A 523 -30.55 26.28 -5.00
CA LEU A 523 -30.73 25.02 -4.26
C LEU A 523 -31.07 25.28 -2.78
N LYS A 524 -30.47 26.30 -2.17
CA LYS A 524 -30.80 26.74 -0.81
C LYS A 524 -32.27 27.16 -0.70
N LYS A 525 -32.75 28.01 -1.62
CA LYS A 525 -34.16 28.46 -1.63
C LYS A 525 -35.09 27.27 -1.77
N GLU A 526 -34.80 26.35 -2.68
CA GLU A 526 -35.59 25.14 -2.86
C GLU A 526 -35.62 24.27 -1.59
N PHE A 527 -34.46 24.00 -0.97
CA PHE A 527 -34.38 23.22 0.25
C PHE A 527 -35.19 23.86 1.38
N VAL A 528 -35.05 25.18 1.60
CA VAL A 528 -35.77 25.91 2.65
C VAL A 528 -37.29 25.84 2.39
N GLN A 529 -37.74 26.07 1.18
CA GLN A 529 -39.17 26.02 0.82
C GLN A 529 -39.72 24.60 0.99
N ARG A 530 -39.02 23.58 0.51
CA ARG A 530 -39.47 22.18 0.64
C ARG A 530 -39.47 21.73 2.10
N GLY A 531 -38.49 22.13 2.92
CA GLY A 531 -38.45 21.81 4.35
C GLY A 531 -39.62 22.38 5.14
N GLN A 532 -40.08 23.59 4.76
CA GLN A 532 -41.29 24.18 5.37
C GLN A 532 -42.55 23.40 4.98
N THR A 533 -42.69 23.02 3.70
CA THR A 533 -43.90 22.34 3.20
C THR A 533 -43.94 20.86 3.57
N PHE A 534 -42.83 20.18 3.60
CA PHE A 534 -42.72 18.73 3.87
C PHE A 534 -42.75 18.38 5.35
N ARG A 535 -41.96 19.07 6.18
CA ARG A 535 -41.81 18.79 7.64
C ARG A 535 -42.30 19.91 8.55
N GLY A 536 -42.69 21.06 8.02
CA GLY A 536 -43.15 22.20 8.81
C GLY A 536 -42.03 22.87 9.60
N TYR A 537 -40.79 22.79 9.12
CA TYR A 537 -39.67 23.50 9.75
C TYR A 537 -39.82 25.02 9.62
N LYS A 538 -39.31 25.75 10.60
CA LYS A 538 -39.16 27.20 10.45
C LYS A 538 -38.07 27.53 9.45
N PRO A 539 -38.22 28.62 8.65
CA PRO A 539 -37.21 29.02 7.64
C PRO A 539 -35.81 29.19 8.22
N GLU A 540 -35.70 29.67 9.46
CA GLU A 540 -34.42 29.87 10.16
C GLU A 540 -33.72 28.53 10.40
N THR A 541 -34.47 27.51 10.83
CA THR A 541 -33.93 26.15 11.06
C THR A 541 -33.34 25.57 9.79
N THR A 542 -34.12 25.55 8.71
CA THR A 542 -33.68 24.99 7.43
C THR A 542 -32.54 25.81 6.80
N THR A 543 -32.57 27.14 6.94
CA THR A 543 -31.49 28.01 6.48
C THR A 543 -30.21 27.73 7.22
N THR A 544 -30.25 27.64 8.58
CA THR A 544 -29.07 27.36 9.38
C THR A 544 -28.49 25.97 9.07
N ILE A 545 -29.32 24.93 8.95
CA ILE A 545 -28.86 23.59 8.57
C ILE A 545 -28.22 23.58 7.19
N TYR A 546 -28.80 24.30 6.24
CA TYR A 546 -28.17 24.41 4.92
C TYR A 546 -26.78 25.05 4.99
N GLU A 547 -26.66 26.21 5.62
CA GLU A 547 -25.44 27.01 5.70
C GLU A 547 -24.34 26.40 6.57
N LYS A 548 -24.72 25.78 7.69
CA LYS A 548 -23.76 25.28 8.66
C LYS A 548 -23.43 23.79 8.50
N MET A 549 -24.28 23.03 7.80
CA MET A 549 -24.10 21.58 7.67
C MET A 549 -24.05 21.12 6.21
N ILE A 550 -25.03 21.50 5.36
CA ILE A 550 -25.14 20.97 3.99
C ILE A 550 -24.06 21.57 3.07
N GLU A 551 -23.97 22.89 3.02
CA GLU A 551 -23.09 23.59 2.10
C GLU A 551 -21.60 23.30 2.39
N PRO A 552 -21.11 23.39 3.63
CA PRO A 552 -19.74 23.00 3.95
C PRO A 552 -19.48 21.53 3.63
N ALA A 553 -20.35 20.62 4.10
CA ALA A 553 -20.19 19.20 3.92
C ALA A 553 -20.21 18.77 2.44
N ALA A 554 -20.96 19.45 1.58
CA ALA A 554 -20.95 19.15 0.15
C ALA A 554 -19.58 19.38 -0.52
N SER A 555 -18.70 20.16 0.09
CA SER A 555 -17.35 20.44 -0.41
C SER A 555 -16.30 19.45 0.08
N TYR A 556 -16.49 18.83 1.25
CA TYR A 556 -15.50 17.94 1.87
C TYR A 556 -16.01 16.52 2.15
N SER A 557 -17.32 16.25 2.08
CA SER A 557 -17.84 14.90 2.35
C SER A 557 -17.27 13.84 1.40
N PHE A 558 -17.11 12.64 1.92
CA PHE A 558 -16.47 11.52 1.24
C PHE A 558 -17.48 10.46 0.80
N ASN A 559 -17.10 9.67 -0.20
CA ASN A 559 -17.88 8.52 -0.63
C ASN A 559 -17.79 7.40 0.41
N LYS A 560 -18.90 7.10 1.10
CA LYS A 560 -18.95 6.06 2.14
C LYS A 560 -18.61 4.68 1.57
N SER A 561 -19.09 4.36 0.37
CA SER A 561 -18.83 3.07 -0.28
C SER A 561 -17.33 2.82 -0.47
N HIS A 562 -16.59 3.84 -0.93
CA HIS A 562 -15.14 3.76 -1.06
C HIS A 562 -14.46 3.57 0.30
N SER A 563 -14.85 4.37 1.31
CA SER A 563 -14.29 4.24 2.66
C SER A 563 -14.52 2.87 3.27
N VAL A 564 -15.69 2.26 3.07
CA VAL A 564 -16.00 0.92 3.59
C VAL A 564 -15.07 -0.12 2.95
N CYS A 565 -14.94 -0.12 1.62
CA CYS A 565 -14.06 -1.06 0.92
C CYS A 565 -12.62 -0.98 1.42
N TYR A 566 -12.10 0.22 1.57
CA TYR A 566 -10.72 0.45 2.00
C TYR A 566 -10.52 0.16 3.49
N ALA A 567 -11.51 0.44 4.33
CA ALA A 567 -11.48 0.02 5.73
C ALA A 567 -11.50 -1.51 5.88
N MET A 568 -12.18 -2.24 4.99
CA MET A 568 -12.16 -3.71 4.96
C MET A 568 -10.76 -4.25 4.62
N ILE A 569 -10.07 -3.69 3.61
CA ILE A 569 -8.69 -4.09 3.29
C ILE A 569 -7.74 -3.75 4.45
N ALA A 570 -7.90 -2.58 5.06
CA ALA A 570 -7.13 -2.19 6.23
C ALA A 570 -7.34 -3.18 7.39
N TYR A 571 -8.57 -3.55 7.65
CA TYR A 571 -8.91 -4.52 8.69
C TYR A 571 -8.36 -5.92 8.37
N GLN A 572 -8.46 -6.39 7.12
CA GLN A 572 -7.89 -7.66 6.67
C GLN A 572 -6.37 -7.72 6.92
N THR A 573 -5.65 -6.66 6.57
CA THR A 573 -4.20 -6.57 6.81
C THR A 573 -3.88 -6.48 8.31
N ALA A 574 -4.70 -5.78 9.10
CA ALA A 574 -4.55 -5.68 10.54
C ALA A 574 -4.80 -7.02 11.25
N TYR A 575 -5.83 -7.74 10.85
CA TYR A 575 -6.13 -9.07 11.37
C TYR A 575 -4.97 -10.06 11.14
N LEU A 576 -4.43 -10.09 9.92
CA LEU A 576 -3.27 -10.93 9.62
C LEU A 576 -2.05 -10.52 10.45
N LYS A 577 -1.80 -9.23 10.62
CA LYS A 577 -0.68 -8.73 11.45
C LYS A 577 -0.87 -9.06 12.92
N ALA A 578 -2.10 -8.96 13.44
CA ALA A 578 -2.41 -9.26 14.85
C ALA A 578 -2.22 -10.74 15.19
N HIS A 579 -2.78 -11.61 14.36
CA HIS A 579 -2.83 -13.06 14.62
C HIS A 579 -1.66 -13.84 14.03
N PHE A 580 -1.02 -13.33 12.96
CA PHE A 580 0.06 -13.98 12.21
C PHE A 580 1.22 -13.02 11.94
N PRO A 581 1.82 -12.42 12.98
CA PRO A 581 2.79 -11.32 12.81
C PRO A 581 4.05 -11.74 12.05
N LEU A 582 4.50 -13.00 12.16
CA LEU A 582 5.67 -13.49 11.43
C LEU A 582 5.40 -13.64 9.94
N GLU A 583 4.26 -14.26 9.60
CA GLU A 583 3.85 -14.51 8.23
C GLU A 583 3.50 -13.21 7.52
N PHE A 584 2.85 -12.29 8.23
CA PHE A 584 2.57 -10.95 7.73
C PHE A 584 3.86 -10.15 7.48
N SER A 585 4.81 -10.20 8.40
CA SER A 585 6.12 -9.53 8.26
C SER A 585 6.91 -10.07 7.06
N ALA A 586 6.92 -11.38 6.86
CA ALA A 586 7.54 -11.98 5.69
C ALA A 586 6.87 -11.56 4.38
N ALA A 587 5.53 -11.54 4.35
CA ALA A 587 4.78 -11.09 3.18
C ALA A 587 4.97 -9.58 2.90
N LEU A 588 5.08 -8.77 3.95
CA LEU A 588 5.32 -7.33 3.83
C LEU A 588 6.68 -7.03 3.22
N ILE A 589 7.76 -7.63 3.75
CA ILE A 589 9.10 -7.47 3.17
C ILE A 589 9.13 -7.97 1.71
N ARG A 590 8.47 -9.11 1.45
CA ARG A 590 8.37 -9.67 0.10
C ARG A 590 7.70 -8.70 -0.89
N SER A 591 6.74 -7.91 -0.46
CA SER A 591 6.02 -6.98 -1.33
C SER A 591 6.86 -5.81 -1.85
N VAL A 592 8.07 -5.62 -1.30
CA VAL A 592 8.99 -4.51 -1.62
C VAL A 592 10.41 -5.04 -1.96
N GLU A 593 10.50 -6.25 -2.50
CA GLU A 593 11.80 -6.90 -2.80
C GLU A 593 12.66 -6.07 -3.77
N GLU A 594 12.06 -5.31 -4.66
CA GLU A 594 12.75 -4.46 -5.64
C GLU A 594 13.12 -3.08 -5.08
N ASP A 595 12.52 -2.64 -3.98
CA ASP A 595 12.76 -1.36 -3.32
C ASP A 595 13.54 -1.53 -2.02
N ILE A 596 14.86 -1.46 -2.11
CA ILE A 596 15.77 -1.68 -0.98
C ILE A 596 15.56 -0.66 0.14
N ASP A 597 15.20 0.57 -0.16
CA ASP A 597 15.03 1.61 0.86
C ASP A 597 13.73 1.39 1.65
N THR A 598 12.62 1.11 0.98
CA THR A 598 11.36 0.71 1.63
C THR A 598 11.51 -0.62 2.36
N GLN A 599 12.25 -1.57 1.81
CA GLN A 599 12.55 -2.85 2.47
C GLN A 599 13.30 -2.63 3.79
N SER A 600 14.33 -1.78 3.78
CA SER A 600 15.09 -1.42 4.97
C SER A 600 14.22 -0.77 6.05
N PHE A 601 13.29 0.11 5.64
CA PHE A 601 12.32 0.71 6.55
C PHE A 601 11.43 -0.37 7.20
N TYR A 602 10.83 -1.27 6.43
CA TYR A 602 10.00 -2.33 6.98
C TYR A 602 10.78 -3.30 7.86
N ILE A 603 12.00 -3.65 7.50
CA ILE A 603 12.89 -4.47 8.35
C ILE A 603 13.10 -3.80 9.71
N SER A 604 13.40 -2.50 9.73
CA SER A 604 13.58 -1.74 10.97
C SER A 604 12.32 -1.75 11.84
N GLU A 605 11.14 -1.51 11.24
CA GLU A 605 9.86 -1.53 11.95
C GLU A 605 9.51 -2.92 12.50
N ILE A 606 9.77 -3.98 11.73
CA ILE A 606 9.58 -5.36 12.17
C ILE A 606 10.51 -5.71 13.33
N GLN A 607 11.78 -5.32 13.26
CA GLN A 607 12.72 -5.49 14.36
C GLN A 607 12.30 -4.69 15.61
N ASN A 608 11.71 -3.50 15.44
CA ASN A 608 11.15 -2.71 16.53
C ASN A 608 9.98 -3.40 17.24
N SER A 609 9.19 -4.22 16.51
CA SER A 609 8.14 -5.05 17.11
C SER A 609 8.67 -6.30 17.82
N GLY A 610 9.99 -6.53 17.81
CA GLY A 610 10.67 -7.64 18.49
C GLY A 610 10.76 -8.92 17.67
N ILE A 611 10.50 -8.87 16.36
CA ILE A 611 10.71 -9.98 15.42
C ILE A 611 12.12 -9.84 14.83
N ARG A 612 12.91 -10.91 14.89
CA ARG A 612 14.24 -10.92 14.26
C ARG A 612 14.11 -11.14 12.77
N VAL A 613 14.87 -10.36 11.99
CA VAL A 613 15.03 -10.56 10.56
C VAL A 613 16.44 -11.09 10.32
N LEU A 614 16.53 -12.29 9.79
CA LEU A 614 17.79 -13.00 9.57
C LEU A 614 18.33 -12.71 8.16
N PRO A 615 19.67 -12.59 8.01
CA PRO A 615 20.29 -12.37 6.71
C PRO A 615 20.04 -13.57 5.75
N PRO A 616 20.22 -13.40 4.43
CA PRO A 616 20.22 -14.51 3.49
C PRO A 616 21.28 -15.55 3.85
N HIS A 617 20.97 -16.85 3.65
CA HIS A 617 21.91 -17.94 3.95
C HIS A 617 21.80 -19.04 2.89
N ILE A 618 22.91 -19.51 2.33
CA ILE A 618 22.92 -20.45 1.21
C ILE A 618 22.21 -21.77 1.48
N ASN A 619 22.16 -22.21 2.74
CA ASN A 619 21.52 -23.46 3.15
C ASN A 619 20.09 -23.28 3.70
N GLU A 620 19.64 -22.04 4.00
CA GLU A 620 18.40 -21.82 4.73
C GLU A 620 17.40 -20.89 4.03
N SER A 621 17.89 -20.00 3.15
CA SER A 621 17.00 -19.13 2.40
C SER A 621 16.17 -19.89 1.35
N PHE A 622 15.00 -19.38 1.05
CA PHE A 622 14.05 -19.88 0.05
C PHE A 622 14.00 -18.91 -1.14
N ASN A 623 13.12 -19.21 -2.12
CA ASN A 623 12.92 -18.36 -3.29
C ASN A 623 12.35 -16.98 -2.95
N HIS A 624 11.85 -16.82 -1.74
CA HIS A 624 11.27 -15.59 -1.23
C HIS A 624 11.55 -15.46 0.27
N VAL A 625 11.30 -14.29 0.80
CA VAL A 625 11.30 -14.06 2.24
C VAL A 625 10.35 -15.04 2.92
N ALA A 626 10.81 -15.67 3.99
CA ALA A 626 10.08 -16.74 4.66
C ALA A 626 10.05 -16.54 6.17
N ALA A 627 8.95 -16.95 6.79
CA ALA A 627 8.85 -17.11 8.23
C ALA A 627 9.40 -18.49 8.62
N ILE A 628 10.45 -18.50 9.46
CA ILE A 628 11.12 -19.70 9.93
C ILE A 628 11.13 -19.67 11.46
N ASP A 629 10.57 -20.71 12.09
CA ASP A 629 10.41 -20.76 13.54
C ASP A 629 9.79 -19.48 14.13
N GLU A 630 10.54 -18.67 14.84
CA GLU A 630 10.11 -17.37 15.39
C GLU A 630 10.72 -16.17 14.66
N ASP A 631 11.36 -16.37 13.51
CA ASP A 631 12.13 -15.36 12.80
C ASP A 631 11.66 -15.20 11.35
N VAL A 632 12.07 -14.11 10.71
CA VAL A 632 11.90 -13.88 9.28
C VAL A 632 13.25 -13.99 8.59
N ARG A 633 13.41 -14.88 7.61
CA ARG A 633 14.63 -15.05 6.81
C ARG A 633 14.53 -14.32 5.49
N LEU A 634 15.51 -13.45 5.19
CA LEU A 634 15.61 -12.80 3.88
C LEU A 634 16.06 -13.77 2.80
N TRP A 635 15.79 -13.41 1.57
CA TRP A 635 16.27 -14.11 0.39
C TRP A 635 17.35 -13.32 -0.35
N PHE A 636 17.89 -13.86 -1.45
CA PHE A 636 19.11 -13.32 -2.06
C PHE A 636 18.91 -12.05 -2.89
N PHE A 637 17.73 -11.78 -3.43
CA PHE A 637 17.45 -10.52 -4.13
C PHE A 637 17.55 -9.28 -3.26
N SER A 638 17.42 -9.44 -1.95
CA SER A 638 17.70 -8.37 -0.98
C SER A 638 19.17 -7.94 -0.95
N VAL A 639 20.08 -8.66 -1.65
CA VAL A 639 21.53 -8.42 -1.60
C VAL A 639 21.95 -7.66 -2.86
N LYS A 640 22.42 -6.44 -2.69
CA LYS A 640 22.96 -5.64 -3.81
C LYS A 640 24.08 -6.39 -4.54
N GLY A 641 23.89 -6.60 -5.85
CA GLY A 641 24.88 -7.24 -6.69
C GLY A 641 24.79 -8.76 -6.79
N VAL A 642 23.71 -9.35 -6.25
CA VAL A 642 23.36 -10.76 -6.43
C VAL A 642 22.11 -10.82 -7.33
N GLY A 643 22.25 -11.30 -8.54
CA GLY A 643 21.17 -11.48 -9.52
C GLY A 643 20.44 -12.81 -9.39
N SER A 644 19.38 -13.02 -10.20
CA SER A 644 18.58 -14.26 -10.25
C SER A 644 19.42 -15.50 -10.52
N GLU A 645 20.32 -15.44 -11.48
CA GLU A 645 21.20 -16.55 -11.87
C GLU A 645 22.02 -17.13 -10.70
N ILE A 646 22.51 -16.24 -9.83
CA ILE A 646 23.30 -16.67 -8.65
C ILE A 646 22.41 -17.49 -7.71
N TRP A 647 21.21 -17.01 -7.47
CA TRP A 647 20.27 -17.68 -6.59
C TRP A 647 19.76 -19.00 -7.20
N GLU A 648 19.39 -19.00 -8.46
CA GLU A 648 18.90 -20.18 -9.17
C GLU A 648 19.94 -21.30 -9.14
N THR A 649 21.20 -20.97 -9.40
CA THR A 649 22.31 -21.95 -9.31
C THR A 649 22.43 -22.52 -7.91
N ILE A 650 22.43 -21.68 -6.86
CA ILE A 650 22.51 -22.13 -5.46
C ILE A 650 21.32 -23.04 -5.12
N GLN A 651 20.13 -22.67 -5.57
CA GLN A 651 18.90 -23.41 -5.30
C GLN A 651 18.91 -24.78 -6.03
N GLN A 652 19.21 -24.79 -7.32
CA GLN A 652 19.26 -26.02 -8.13
C GLN A 652 20.25 -27.00 -7.51
N GLU A 653 21.45 -26.55 -7.17
CA GLU A 653 22.45 -27.38 -6.55
C GLU A 653 21.99 -27.91 -5.18
N ARG A 654 21.31 -27.07 -4.40
CA ARG A 654 20.77 -27.48 -3.09
C ARG A 654 19.61 -28.49 -3.20
N VAL A 655 18.76 -28.35 -4.20
CA VAL A 655 17.65 -29.28 -4.46
C VAL A 655 18.16 -30.63 -4.97
N GLN A 656 19.13 -30.61 -5.88
CA GLN A 656 19.66 -31.84 -6.52
C GLN A 656 20.61 -32.61 -5.60
N ASN A 657 21.49 -31.89 -4.88
CA ASN A 657 22.64 -32.48 -4.18
C ASN A 657 22.58 -32.23 -2.65
N GLY A 658 21.50 -31.69 -2.13
CA GLY A 658 21.34 -31.40 -0.70
C GLY A 658 22.10 -30.15 -0.23
N LYS A 659 22.05 -29.87 1.08
CA LYS A 659 22.73 -28.73 1.69
C LYS A 659 24.24 -28.75 1.43
N PHE A 660 24.83 -27.57 1.30
CA PHE A 660 26.29 -27.45 1.21
C PHE A 660 26.92 -27.80 2.55
N SER A 661 27.86 -28.77 2.53
CA SER A 661 28.50 -29.32 3.73
C SER A 661 29.69 -28.50 4.18
N SER A 662 30.35 -27.79 3.26
CA SER A 662 31.52 -26.95 3.53
C SER A 662 31.64 -25.82 2.49
N LEU A 663 32.61 -24.92 2.72
CA LEU A 663 32.94 -23.86 1.75
C LEU A 663 33.42 -24.45 0.41
N GLU A 664 34.25 -25.50 0.47
CA GLU A 664 34.76 -26.20 -0.73
C GLU A 664 33.62 -26.85 -1.52
N ASP A 665 32.65 -27.46 -0.85
CA ASP A 665 31.48 -28.04 -1.48
C ASP A 665 30.67 -26.98 -2.22
N PHE A 666 30.45 -25.82 -1.59
CA PHE A 666 29.80 -24.67 -2.23
C PHE A 666 30.59 -24.16 -3.45
N LEU A 667 31.88 -23.87 -3.28
CA LEU A 667 32.73 -23.33 -4.34
C LEU A 667 32.87 -24.28 -5.57
N LYS A 668 32.82 -25.59 -5.31
CA LYS A 668 32.88 -26.62 -6.37
C LYS A 668 31.57 -26.70 -7.11
N ARG A 669 30.46 -26.80 -6.41
CA ARG A 669 29.14 -27.00 -7.00
C ARG A 669 28.62 -25.76 -7.69
N CYS A 670 28.94 -24.58 -7.16
CA CYS A 670 28.49 -23.29 -7.66
C CYS A 670 29.60 -22.54 -8.43
N SER A 671 30.55 -23.25 -9.06
CA SER A 671 31.71 -22.63 -9.70
C SER A 671 31.36 -21.63 -10.80
N SER A 672 30.24 -21.81 -11.49
CA SER A 672 29.76 -20.92 -12.58
C SER A 672 29.47 -19.50 -12.08
N ILE A 673 28.99 -19.34 -10.84
CA ILE A 673 28.64 -18.04 -10.24
C ILE A 673 29.77 -17.46 -9.36
N VAL A 674 30.88 -18.18 -9.17
CA VAL A 674 32.01 -17.75 -8.34
C VAL A 674 32.83 -16.69 -9.07
N ASN A 675 32.57 -15.43 -8.74
CA ASN A 675 33.37 -14.29 -9.17
C ASN A 675 33.54 -13.31 -8.01
N LYS A 676 34.44 -12.31 -8.18
CA LYS A 676 34.78 -11.38 -7.10
C LYS A 676 33.56 -10.65 -6.57
N LYS A 677 32.71 -10.12 -7.44
CA LYS A 677 31.52 -9.31 -7.05
C LYS A 677 30.48 -10.16 -6.33
N SER A 678 30.15 -11.34 -6.86
CA SER A 678 29.15 -12.21 -6.24
C SER A 678 29.60 -12.73 -4.87
N LEU A 679 30.85 -13.21 -4.76
CA LEU A 679 31.39 -13.68 -3.48
C LEU A 679 31.46 -12.56 -2.44
N GLU A 680 31.96 -11.38 -2.82
CA GLU A 680 32.03 -10.25 -1.92
C GLU A 680 30.64 -9.89 -1.36
N SER A 681 29.63 -9.82 -2.23
CA SER A 681 28.25 -9.50 -1.82
C SER A 681 27.65 -10.60 -0.92
N LEU A 682 27.83 -11.87 -1.26
CA LEU A 682 27.33 -12.99 -0.45
C LEU A 682 28.01 -13.05 0.92
N ILE A 683 29.32 -12.83 0.98
CA ILE A 683 30.07 -12.82 2.25
C ILE A 683 29.61 -11.66 3.12
N LYS A 684 29.54 -10.43 2.57
CA LYS A 684 29.10 -9.23 3.29
C LYS A 684 27.66 -9.37 3.81
N ALA A 685 26.79 -10.01 3.04
CA ALA A 685 25.42 -10.28 3.45
C ALA A 685 25.29 -11.33 4.56
N GLY A 686 26.34 -12.08 4.88
CA GLY A 686 26.30 -13.19 5.83
C GLY A 686 25.80 -14.51 5.25
N ALA A 687 25.69 -14.62 3.93
CA ALA A 687 25.17 -15.82 3.27
C ALA A 687 26.02 -17.08 3.48
N LEU A 688 27.30 -16.92 3.80
CA LEU A 688 28.26 -17.96 4.08
C LEU A 688 28.61 -18.11 5.59
N ASP A 689 27.86 -17.42 6.47
CA ASP A 689 28.05 -17.55 7.90
C ASP A 689 27.88 -19.02 8.34
N GLY A 690 28.71 -19.47 9.27
CA GLY A 690 28.76 -20.86 9.68
C GLY A 690 29.84 -21.69 9.01
N PHE A 691 30.43 -21.24 7.89
CA PHE A 691 31.63 -21.87 7.36
C PHE A 691 32.89 -21.24 7.92
N TRP A 692 33.05 -19.91 7.74
CA TRP A 692 34.22 -19.16 8.17
C TRP A 692 33.82 -17.70 8.49
N ASP A 693 34.70 -16.99 9.21
CA ASP A 693 34.52 -15.58 9.52
C ASP A 693 34.51 -14.72 8.23
N ARG A 694 33.60 -13.73 8.17
CA ARG A 694 33.39 -12.85 6.97
C ARG A 694 34.67 -12.13 6.56
N LYS A 695 35.47 -11.59 7.50
CA LYS A 695 36.72 -10.88 7.22
C LYS A 695 37.74 -11.82 6.61
N MET A 696 37.85 -13.05 7.15
CA MET A 696 38.71 -14.10 6.62
C MET A 696 38.32 -14.46 5.18
N LEU A 697 37.02 -14.64 4.91
CA LEU A 697 36.54 -14.93 3.54
C LEU A 697 36.84 -13.77 2.57
N LEU A 698 36.65 -12.51 3.00
CA LEU A 698 36.93 -11.33 2.16
C LEU A 698 38.40 -11.22 1.80
N GLU A 699 39.32 -11.48 2.74
CA GLU A 699 40.76 -11.46 2.51
C GLU A 699 41.22 -12.59 1.55
N ASN A 700 40.46 -13.65 1.46
CA ASN A 700 40.76 -14.84 0.65
C ASN A 700 39.93 -14.97 -0.63
N ILE A 701 39.20 -13.94 -1.06
CA ILE A 701 38.32 -14.01 -2.24
C ILE A 701 39.06 -14.51 -3.47
N GLN A 702 40.28 -14.00 -3.73
CA GLN A 702 41.05 -14.43 -4.91
C GLN A 702 41.46 -15.90 -4.83
N VAL A 703 41.86 -16.37 -3.64
CA VAL A 703 42.19 -17.79 -3.40
C VAL A 703 41.00 -18.70 -3.68
N MET A 704 39.78 -18.27 -3.24
CA MET A 704 38.56 -19.03 -3.46
C MET A 704 38.21 -19.10 -4.96
N ILE A 705 38.35 -18.00 -5.70
CA ILE A 705 38.08 -17.94 -7.13
C ILE A 705 39.04 -18.85 -7.89
N ASP A 706 40.34 -18.76 -7.58
CA ASP A 706 41.36 -19.55 -8.29
C ASP A 706 41.19 -21.04 -7.96
N TRP A 707 40.89 -21.41 -6.73
CA TRP A 707 40.60 -22.76 -6.32
C TRP A 707 39.35 -23.32 -7.04
N SER A 708 38.24 -22.56 -7.07
CA SER A 708 37.00 -22.94 -7.75
C SER A 708 37.19 -23.19 -9.24
N LYS A 709 37.95 -22.32 -9.94
CA LYS A 709 38.30 -22.49 -11.35
C LYS A 709 39.15 -23.70 -11.61
N ASN A 710 40.15 -23.96 -10.76
CA ASN A 710 41.04 -25.08 -10.91
C ASN A 710 40.31 -26.42 -10.75
N ILE A 711 39.42 -26.53 -9.78
CA ILE A 711 38.63 -27.74 -9.52
C ILE A 711 37.56 -28.00 -10.61
N SER A 712 37.02 -26.93 -11.22
CA SER A 712 36.01 -27.06 -12.28
C SER A 712 36.63 -27.46 -13.63
N ASN A 713 37.94 -27.39 -13.82
CA ASN A 713 38.60 -27.68 -15.04
C ASN A 713 38.80 -29.21 -15.21
N ALA A 714 38.17 -29.81 -16.25
CA ALA A 714 38.23 -31.27 -16.46
C ALA A 714 39.69 -31.77 -16.64
N ASP A 715 40.58 -30.93 -17.20
CA ASP A 715 41.98 -31.24 -17.37
C ASP A 715 42.76 -31.34 -16.06
N PHE A 716 42.31 -30.65 -15.01
CA PHE A 716 42.89 -30.68 -13.69
C PHE A 716 42.84 -32.07 -13.07
N TRP A 717 41.72 -32.80 -13.25
CA TRP A 717 41.55 -34.16 -12.71
C TRP A 717 42.37 -35.22 -13.45
N LEU A 718 42.71 -34.99 -14.71
CA LEU A 718 43.51 -35.90 -15.53
C LEU A 718 44.99 -35.94 -15.07
N PHE A 719 45.50 -34.86 -14.48
CA PHE A 719 46.89 -34.70 -14.07
C PHE A 719 47.09 -34.66 -12.54
N TRP A 720 46.03 -34.82 -11.77
CA TRP A 720 46.11 -34.76 -10.33
C TRP A 720 46.63 -36.06 -9.72
N PRO A 721 47.75 -36.06 -8.98
CA PRO A 721 48.22 -37.26 -8.30
C PRO A 721 47.21 -37.78 -7.30
N VAL A 722 46.91 -39.07 -7.33
CA VAL A 722 46.02 -39.75 -6.38
C VAL A 722 46.63 -39.60 -4.96
N GLY A 723 45.91 -38.88 -4.07
CA GLY A 723 46.32 -38.74 -2.66
C GLY A 723 46.73 -37.31 -2.22
N LEU A 724 46.68 -36.32 -3.09
CA LEU A 724 46.88 -34.93 -2.68
C LEU A 724 45.62 -34.34 -2.00
N ASP A 725 45.86 -33.58 -0.93
CA ASP A 725 44.81 -32.85 -0.21
C ASP A 725 44.20 -31.78 -1.10
N THR A 726 42.90 -31.90 -1.36
CA THR A 726 42.10 -30.95 -2.19
C THR A 726 41.50 -29.86 -1.34
N THR A 727 41.84 -29.75 -0.08
CA THR A 727 41.33 -28.69 0.80
C THR A 727 41.85 -27.32 0.40
N ILE A 728 41.00 -26.34 0.46
CA ILE A 728 41.36 -24.94 0.20
C ILE A 728 42.26 -24.41 1.30
N GLN A 729 43.42 -23.87 0.94
CA GLN A 729 44.34 -23.26 1.91
C GLN A 729 44.05 -21.76 2.03
N LEU A 730 43.22 -21.40 3.00
CA LEU A 730 42.93 -20.01 3.31
C LEU A 730 44.04 -19.40 4.18
N LYS A 731 44.40 -18.16 3.93
CA LYS A 731 45.30 -17.40 4.80
C LYS A 731 44.55 -17.07 6.07
N ASN A 732 45.14 -17.42 7.21
CA ASN A 732 44.65 -17.04 8.52
C ASN A 732 44.72 -15.52 8.68
N ILE A 733 43.76 -14.96 9.40
CA ILE A 733 43.76 -13.59 9.87
C ILE A 733 44.00 -13.60 11.40
N ASP A 734 44.65 -12.58 11.89
CA ASP A 734 44.98 -12.49 13.31
C ASP A 734 43.76 -12.22 14.19
N GLU A 735 42.76 -11.49 13.65
CA GLU A 735 41.55 -11.13 14.36
C GLU A 735 40.28 -11.37 13.51
N PRO A 736 39.27 -12.09 14.06
CA PRO A 736 37.98 -12.26 13.39
C PRO A 736 37.24 -10.92 13.27
N SER A 737 36.23 -10.87 12.39
CA SER A 737 35.37 -9.68 12.24
C SER A 737 34.69 -9.31 13.56
N THR A 738 34.81 -8.05 13.93
CA THR A 738 34.09 -7.51 15.08
C THR A 738 32.57 -7.44 14.77
N PRO A 739 31.71 -7.44 15.79
CA PRO A 739 30.28 -7.25 15.56
C PRO A 739 29.97 -6.01 14.71
N MET A 740 30.67 -4.89 14.95
CA MET A 740 30.46 -3.68 14.18
C MET A 740 30.89 -3.81 12.71
N GLU A 741 32.02 -4.44 12.43
CA GLU A 741 32.45 -4.71 11.06
C GLU A 741 31.41 -5.55 10.31
N ARG A 742 30.84 -6.58 10.95
CA ARG A 742 29.74 -7.38 10.35
C ARG A 742 28.50 -6.55 10.03
N LEU A 743 28.09 -5.68 10.94
CA LEU A 743 26.96 -4.77 10.72
C LEU A 743 27.23 -3.80 9.57
N MET A 744 28.46 -3.28 9.46
CA MET A 744 28.83 -2.41 8.35
C MET A 744 28.87 -3.13 7.01
N MET A 745 29.29 -4.40 6.99
CA MET A 745 29.21 -5.25 5.79
C MET A 745 27.76 -5.45 5.35
N GLU A 746 26.85 -5.76 6.26
CA GLU A 746 25.41 -5.90 5.98
C GLU A 746 24.82 -4.59 5.44
N GLN A 747 25.15 -3.46 6.07
CA GLN A 747 24.68 -2.16 5.65
C GLN A 747 25.13 -1.78 4.23
N ASP A 748 26.29 -2.23 3.80
CA ASP A 748 26.81 -1.99 2.45
C ASP A 748 25.92 -2.66 1.37
N VAL A 749 25.51 -3.90 1.61
CA VAL A 749 24.84 -4.74 0.61
C VAL A 749 23.36 -4.98 0.87
N LEU A 750 22.86 -4.79 2.09
CA LEU A 750 21.45 -5.02 2.48
C LEU A 750 20.74 -3.75 2.95
N LYS A 751 21.48 -2.64 3.14
CA LYS A 751 20.96 -1.38 3.71
C LYS A 751 20.31 -1.52 5.10
N SER A 752 20.53 -2.61 5.77
CA SER A 752 19.94 -2.95 7.08
C SER A 752 20.95 -3.64 7.98
N PHE A 753 20.77 -3.51 9.28
CA PHE A 753 21.48 -4.29 10.28
C PHE A 753 20.67 -5.52 10.64
N LEU A 754 21.16 -6.70 10.40
CA LEU A 754 20.42 -7.95 10.57
C LEU A 754 21.00 -8.86 11.67
N SER A 755 22.32 -8.98 11.74
CA SER A 755 22.97 -9.83 12.76
C SER A 755 23.04 -9.19 14.15
N GLY A 756 22.58 -7.94 14.29
CA GLY A 756 22.56 -7.21 15.56
C GLY A 756 22.25 -5.75 15.37
N ASN A 757 22.53 -4.95 16.38
CA ASN A 757 22.38 -3.48 16.34
C ASN A 757 23.69 -2.85 16.88
N PRO A 758 24.14 -1.69 16.36
CA PRO A 758 25.31 -0.97 16.88
C PRO A 758 25.28 -0.70 18.38
N LEU A 759 24.10 -0.72 18.98
CA LEU A 759 23.85 -0.45 20.39
C LEU A 759 23.56 -1.74 21.21
N ASP A 760 23.74 -2.92 20.64
CA ASP A 760 23.55 -4.17 21.39
C ASP A 760 24.47 -4.23 22.62
N GLY A 761 23.89 -4.61 23.73
CA GLY A 761 24.59 -4.72 25.01
C GLY A 761 24.62 -3.44 25.86
N PHE A 762 24.34 -2.26 25.30
CA PHE A 762 24.53 -0.99 26.00
C PHE A 762 23.27 -0.39 26.63
N TYR A 763 22.14 -0.49 26.00
CA TYR A 763 21.01 0.38 26.28
C TYR A 763 20.33 0.20 27.65
N LEU A 764 20.45 -0.96 28.31
CA LEU A 764 19.81 -1.18 29.61
C LEU A 764 20.66 -0.71 30.78
N HIS A 765 21.93 -0.36 30.54
CA HIS A 765 22.88 -0.12 31.59
C HIS A 765 23.30 1.34 31.73
N ILE A 766 22.75 2.22 30.92
CA ILE A 766 23.02 3.66 30.98
C ILE A 766 22.02 4.26 31.96
N LYS A 767 22.30 4.17 33.26
CA LYS A 767 21.41 4.68 34.32
C LYS A 767 21.13 6.17 34.26
N LYS A 768 21.94 6.94 33.52
CA LYS A 768 21.82 8.41 33.42
C LYS A 768 21.54 8.89 31.99
N GLY A 769 21.40 7.98 31.04
CA GLY A 769 21.07 8.32 29.66
C GLY A 769 19.57 8.55 29.48
N SER A 770 19.23 9.49 28.62
CA SER A 770 17.88 9.75 28.16
C SER A 770 17.66 9.08 26.80
N PHE A 771 16.41 8.87 26.42
CA PHE A 771 16.10 8.35 25.09
C PHE A 771 15.60 9.47 24.19
N LEU A 772 15.88 9.38 22.89
CA LEU A 772 15.44 10.37 21.91
C LEU A 772 13.93 10.61 21.97
N ASN A 773 13.12 9.56 22.07
CA ASN A 773 11.68 9.70 22.15
C ASN A 773 11.22 10.41 23.43
N GLN A 774 11.88 10.18 24.57
CA GLN A 774 11.56 10.90 25.80
C GLN A 774 11.84 12.40 25.66
N VAL A 775 12.98 12.75 25.05
CA VAL A 775 13.37 14.14 24.80
C VAL A 775 12.43 14.78 23.77
N LYS A 776 12.02 14.03 22.74
CA LYS A 776 11.14 14.49 21.68
C LYS A 776 9.75 14.82 22.23
N GLU A 777 9.21 14.01 23.10
CA GLU A 777 7.85 14.15 23.66
C GLU A 777 7.74 15.17 24.77
N ALA A 778 8.78 15.37 25.56
CA ALA A 778 8.77 16.34 26.64
C ALA A 778 8.73 17.78 26.10
N GLU A 779 7.91 18.65 26.67
CA GLU A 779 7.88 20.09 26.34
C GLU A 779 9.18 20.77 26.78
N SER A 780 9.75 20.34 27.90
CA SER A 780 11.03 20.82 28.43
C SER A 780 11.80 19.65 29.05
N PHE A 781 13.11 19.61 28.82
CA PHE A 781 14.03 18.60 29.34
C PHE A 781 15.34 19.28 29.75
N PRO A 782 15.63 19.47 31.04
CA PRO A 782 16.71 20.39 31.50
C PRO A 782 18.10 19.96 31.04
N LYS A 783 18.40 18.67 31.05
CA LYS A 783 19.62 18.10 30.49
C LYS A 783 19.36 16.68 30.04
N PHE A 784 19.90 16.29 28.88
CA PHE A 784 19.85 14.90 28.41
C PHE A 784 21.19 14.43 27.88
N ILE A 785 21.44 13.13 27.99
CA ILE A 785 22.56 12.44 27.39
C ILE A 785 21.98 11.27 26.60
N VAL A 786 22.14 11.31 25.28
CA VAL A 786 21.67 10.27 24.39
C VAL A 786 22.86 9.55 23.77
N ILE A 787 22.84 8.22 23.81
CA ILE A 787 23.79 7.38 23.08
C ILE A 787 23.07 6.80 21.87
N GLY A 788 23.64 7.05 20.71
CA GLY A 788 23.06 6.62 19.45
C GLY A 788 24.11 6.47 18.36
N TYR A 789 23.64 6.37 17.14
CA TYR A 789 24.49 6.42 15.96
C TYR A 789 23.88 7.34 14.92
N ILE A 790 24.71 7.87 14.04
CA ILE A 790 24.28 8.76 12.97
C ILE A 790 23.64 7.91 11.87
N LYS A 791 22.33 8.04 11.68
CA LYS A 791 21.58 7.32 10.64
C LYS A 791 21.79 7.97 9.28
N GLU A 792 21.75 9.31 9.23
CA GLU A 792 21.85 10.05 8.00
C GLU A 792 22.44 11.43 8.23
N ILE A 793 23.16 11.95 7.23
CA ILE A 793 23.64 13.33 7.20
C ILE A 793 23.25 13.92 5.85
N GLN A 794 22.39 14.93 5.86
CA GLN A 794 22.00 15.67 4.66
C GLN A 794 22.51 17.10 4.70
N ARG A 795 23.04 17.58 3.58
CA ARG A 795 23.45 18.99 3.47
C ARG A 795 22.21 19.86 3.30
N ALA A 796 22.03 20.84 4.17
CA ALA A 796 20.93 21.77 4.08
C ALA A 796 21.06 22.65 2.81
N LYS A 797 19.93 23.07 2.25
CA LYS A 797 19.88 23.99 1.09
C LYS A 797 20.56 25.34 1.37
N LYS A 798 20.51 25.84 2.62
CA LYS A 798 21.31 26.93 3.16
C LYS A 798 22.49 26.37 3.95
N LYS A 799 23.50 27.19 4.36
CA LYS A 799 24.65 26.68 5.13
C LYS A 799 24.21 25.79 6.30
N GLY A 800 24.74 24.55 6.38
CA GLY A 800 24.51 23.60 7.49
C GLY A 800 24.18 22.20 7.03
N PHE A 801 23.86 21.35 7.99
CA PHE A 801 23.56 19.92 7.80
C PHE A 801 22.34 19.53 8.64
N PHE A 802 21.50 18.69 8.10
CA PHE A 802 20.52 17.92 8.85
C PHE A 802 21.17 16.59 9.24
N ILE A 803 21.16 16.29 10.55
CA ILE A 803 21.70 15.06 11.08
C ILE A 803 20.57 14.27 11.70
N LYS A 804 20.39 13.05 11.23
CA LYS A 804 19.44 12.12 11.79
C LYS A 804 20.18 11.12 12.67
N ILE A 805 19.89 11.13 13.97
CA ILE A 805 20.44 10.20 14.97
C ILE A 805 19.38 9.18 15.28
N GLU A 806 19.80 7.93 15.43
CA GLU A 806 18.97 6.84 15.92
C GLU A 806 19.53 6.28 17.21
N ASP A 807 18.65 6.13 18.21
CA ASP A 807 18.92 5.35 19.42
C ASP A 807 17.98 4.12 19.47
N ILE A 808 17.93 3.45 20.58
CA ILE A 808 17.05 2.28 20.75
C ILE A 808 15.56 2.62 20.83
N SER A 809 15.20 3.87 21.08
CA SER A 809 13.81 4.32 21.21
C SER A 809 13.23 4.84 19.91
N GLY A 810 14.08 5.26 18.97
CA GLY A 810 13.67 5.79 17.69
C GLY A 810 14.72 6.69 17.05
N ASP A 811 14.32 7.48 16.09
CA ASP A 811 15.19 8.44 15.43
C ASP A 811 14.68 9.88 15.58
N TRP A 812 15.61 10.83 15.48
CA TRP A 812 15.32 12.23 15.50
C TRP A 812 16.29 13.00 14.61
N GLU A 813 15.78 13.97 13.87
CA GLU A 813 16.55 14.83 13.00
C GLU A 813 16.71 16.22 13.63
N PHE A 814 17.92 16.78 13.56
CA PHE A 814 18.19 18.14 13.96
C PHE A 814 19.14 18.84 13.00
N PHE A 815 19.09 20.17 13.00
CA PHE A 815 19.89 21.01 12.13
C PHE A 815 21.12 21.54 12.85
N THR A 816 22.28 21.52 12.18
CA THR A 816 23.52 22.18 12.66
C THR A 816 24.18 23.00 11.56
N LYS A 817 24.81 24.10 11.92
CA LYS A 817 25.51 24.99 10.98
C LYS A 817 26.97 24.60 10.72
N ASP A 818 27.55 23.76 11.58
CA ASP A 818 28.97 23.47 11.55
C ASP A 818 29.32 22.35 10.59
N VAL A 819 30.56 22.42 10.06
CA VAL A 819 31.14 21.36 9.24
C VAL A 819 31.50 20.20 10.18
N LEU A 820 30.89 19.06 9.96
CA LEU A 820 31.06 17.90 10.80
C LEU A 820 32.04 16.90 10.19
N ASN A 821 32.99 16.42 10.99
CA ASN A 821 33.83 15.27 10.64
C ASN A 821 33.15 13.93 10.97
N PHE A 822 31.84 13.93 11.02
CA PHE A 822 31.06 12.73 11.28
C PHE A 822 30.68 12.03 10.00
N GLN A 823 30.56 10.71 10.07
CA GLN A 823 30.12 9.87 8.98
C GLN A 823 28.85 9.11 9.39
N LYS A 824 28.10 8.68 8.40
CA LYS A 824 26.95 7.81 8.61
C LYS A 824 27.40 6.57 9.38
N PHE A 825 26.63 6.19 10.40
CA PHE A 825 26.87 5.11 11.36
C PHE A 825 27.97 5.33 12.40
N ASP A 826 28.53 6.52 12.50
CA ASP A 826 29.36 6.84 13.65
C ASP A 826 28.56 6.69 14.95
N LEU A 827 29.14 6.01 15.93
CA LEU A 827 28.61 5.97 17.29
C LEU A 827 28.85 7.34 17.94
N ILE A 828 27.84 7.86 18.61
CA ILE A 828 27.89 9.20 19.18
C ILE A 828 27.26 9.24 20.58
N ILE A 829 27.75 10.22 21.37
CA ILE A 829 27.09 10.67 22.59
C ILE A 829 26.62 12.11 22.35
N LEU A 830 25.35 12.34 22.51
CA LEU A 830 24.71 13.64 22.33
C LEU A 830 24.36 14.22 23.69
N TYR A 831 24.81 15.41 23.98
CA TYR A 831 24.48 16.19 25.18
C TYR A 831 23.62 17.38 24.78
N GLY A 832 22.59 17.68 25.57
CA GLY A 832 21.73 18.82 25.27
C GLY A 832 20.67 19.07 26.32
N SER A 833 19.81 20.05 26.01
CA SER A 833 18.65 20.42 26.78
C SER A 833 17.48 20.73 25.87
N LYS A 834 16.26 20.67 26.39
CA LYS A 834 15.04 21.11 25.68
C LYS A 834 14.28 22.09 26.55
N SER A 835 13.86 23.20 25.99
CA SER A 835 13.04 24.23 26.67
C SER A 835 12.03 24.80 25.71
N ASN A 836 10.75 24.83 26.10
CA ASN A 836 9.63 25.34 25.30
C ASN A 836 9.60 24.75 23.88
N GLY A 837 9.72 23.44 23.76
CA GLY A 837 9.72 22.74 22.48
C GLY A 837 11.01 22.85 21.66
N ARG A 838 11.98 23.70 22.04
CA ARG A 838 13.25 23.90 21.34
C ARG A 838 14.35 23.08 21.98
N VAL A 839 15.11 22.35 21.15
CA VAL A 839 16.26 21.57 21.59
C VAL A 839 17.55 22.35 21.37
N TYR A 840 18.38 22.35 22.38
CA TYR A 840 19.71 22.92 22.38
C TYR A 840 20.71 21.80 22.50
N ILE A 841 21.61 21.69 21.54
CA ILE A 841 22.69 20.70 21.55
C ILE A 841 23.92 21.36 22.14
N ASP A 842 24.32 20.91 23.31
CA ASP A 842 25.51 21.44 23.99
C ASP A 842 26.77 20.82 23.37
N LYS A 843 26.72 19.50 23.08
CA LYS A 843 27.89 18.78 22.58
C LYS A 843 27.49 17.49 21.84
N LEU A 844 28.18 17.20 20.74
CA LEU A 844 28.12 15.93 20.02
C LEU A 844 29.53 15.33 19.98
N VAL A 845 29.69 14.12 20.51
CA VAL A 845 30.99 13.46 20.62
C VAL A 845 30.94 12.13 19.87
N LYS A 846 31.89 11.95 18.95
CA LYS A 846 32.14 10.65 18.31
C LYS A 846 32.77 9.72 19.32
N THR A 847 32.34 8.48 19.40
CA THR A 847 32.81 7.48 20.35
C THR A 847 33.02 6.14 19.65
N SER A 848 33.66 5.21 20.34
CA SER A 848 33.88 3.84 19.86
C SER A 848 33.14 2.82 20.72
N TYR A 849 32.88 1.66 20.14
CA TYR A 849 32.27 0.54 20.84
C TYR A 849 32.99 0.18 22.13
N GLU A 850 34.34 0.15 22.10
CA GLU A 850 35.17 -0.17 23.25
C GLU A 850 35.10 0.92 24.34
N LYS A 851 34.98 2.20 23.94
CA LYS A 851 34.79 3.28 24.92
C LYS A 851 33.41 3.18 25.58
N LEU A 852 32.34 2.92 24.79
CA LEU A 852 30.99 2.69 25.34
C LEU A 852 30.98 1.49 26.27
N LYS A 853 31.70 0.40 25.94
CA LYS A 853 31.82 -0.80 26.77
C LYS A 853 32.51 -0.51 28.09
N LYS A 854 33.56 0.30 28.08
CA LYS A 854 34.24 0.77 29.30
C LYS A 854 33.31 1.61 30.18
N LEU A 855 32.54 2.52 29.58
CA LEU A 855 31.54 3.34 30.29
C LEU A 855 30.40 2.51 30.90
N ALA A 856 29.97 1.46 30.22
CA ALA A 856 28.97 0.52 30.75
C ALA A 856 29.53 -0.31 31.94
N GLY A 857 30.88 -0.44 32.05
CA GLY A 857 31.54 -1.20 33.08
C GLY A 857 31.09 -2.67 33.12
N GLY A 858 31.00 -3.25 34.32
CA GLY A 858 30.51 -4.63 34.49
C GLY A 858 29.03 -4.86 34.19
N ARG A 859 28.34 -3.86 33.64
CA ARG A 859 26.93 -3.90 33.27
C ARG A 859 26.71 -4.18 31.77
N PHE A 860 27.77 -4.35 31.00
CA PHE A 860 27.67 -4.75 29.60
C PHE A 860 27.26 -6.22 29.49
N ASP A 861 26.15 -6.50 28.84
CA ASP A 861 25.66 -7.87 28.63
C ASP A 861 25.61 -8.18 27.13
N PRO A 862 26.59 -8.91 26.59
CA PRO A 862 26.69 -9.20 25.18
C PRO A 862 25.51 -10.05 24.62
N GLU A 863 24.83 -10.80 25.49
CA GLU A 863 23.69 -11.63 25.09
C GLU A 863 22.39 -10.83 24.98
N ARG A 864 22.37 -9.57 25.45
CA ARG A 864 21.20 -8.74 25.47
C ARG A 864 21.11 -7.90 24.21
N THR A 865 20.42 -8.42 23.23
CA THR A 865 20.21 -7.72 21.94
C THR A 865 19.20 -6.58 22.08
N VAL A 866 19.38 -5.52 21.29
CA VAL A 866 18.44 -4.40 21.21
C VAL A 866 17.05 -4.88 20.84
N VAL A 867 16.94 -5.87 19.95
CA VAL A 867 15.65 -6.46 19.53
C VAL A 867 14.93 -7.10 20.71
N ARG A 868 15.62 -7.94 21.50
CA ARG A 868 15.02 -8.56 22.69
C ARG A 868 14.56 -7.54 23.70
N ALA A 869 15.34 -6.55 23.87
CA ALA A 869 15.08 -5.50 24.79
C ALA A 869 13.96 -4.56 24.32
N LYS A 870 13.88 -4.26 23.03
CA LYS A 870 12.74 -3.56 22.47
C LYS A 870 11.45 -4.34 22.71
N LYS A 871 11.47 -5.67 22.56
CA LYS A 871 10.31 -6.54 22.85
C LYS A 871 9.87 -6.44 24.32
N GLU A 872 10.81 -6.49 25.27
CA GLU A 872 10.52 -6.41 26.70
C GLU A 872 10.02 -5.00 27.10
N ARG A 873 10.71 -3.96 26.67
CA ARG A 873 10.45 -2.57 27.07
C ARG A 873 9.36 -1.91 26.25
N TYR A 874 9.19 -2.29 24.99
CA TYR A 874 8.12 -1.80 24.15
C TYR A 874 6.74 -2.20 24.71
N GLY A 875 6.63 -3.41 25.27
CA GLY A 875 5.46 -3.82 26.05
C GLY A 875 5.21 -2.94 27.27
N ASP A 876 6.28 -2.59 28.02
CA ASP A 876 6.18 -1.77 29.23
C ASP A 876 5.97 -0.28 28.92
N ILE A 877 6.70 0.29 27.97
CA ILE A 877 6.55 1.68 27.52
C ILE A 877 5.17 1.86 26.91
N LYS A 878 4.71 0.95 26.07
CA LYS A 878 3.40 0.99 25.45
C LYS A 878 2.30 0.95 26.48
N LYS A 879 2.44 0.14 27.51
CA LYS A 879 1.49 0.08 28.62
C LYS A 879 1.48 1.38 29.43
N GLN A 880 2.66 1.93 29.74
CA GLN A 880 2.79 3.20 30.47
C GLN A 880 2.31 4.39 29.64
N GLU A 881 2.62 4.42 28.34
CA GLU A 881 2.19 5.47 27.41
C GLU A 881 0.67 5.42 27.19
N LEU A 882 0.10 4.22 27.04
CA LEU A 882 -1.34 4.01 26.99
C LEU A 882 -2.03 4.46 28.30
N GLU A 883 -1.43 4.14 29.46
CA GLU A 883 -1.94 4.60 30.76
C GLU A 883 -1.78 6.11 30.93
N ARG A 884 -0.70 6.72 30.44
CA ARG A 884 -0.50 8.18 30.45
C ARG A 884 -1.48 8.89 29.54
N ILE A 885 -1.66 8.42 28.31
CA ILE A 885 -2.64 8.95 27.35
C ILE A 885 -4.06 8.82 27.95
N LYS A 886 -4.39 7.69 28.55
CA LYS A 886 -5.65 7.49 29.25
C LYS A 886 -5.84 8.45 30.44
N ALA A 887 -4.78 8.72 31.18
CA ALA A 887 -4.80 9.66 32.29
C ALA A 887 -4.94 11.13 31.82
N GLU A 888 -4.26 11.52 30.76
CA GLU A 888 -4.39 12.84 30.13
C GLU A 888 -5.79 13.07 29.54
N ILE A 889 -6.41 12.02 28.99
CA ILE A 889 -7.79 12.05 28.48
C ILE A 889 -8.81 12.17 29.62
N GLN A 890 -8.53 11.64 30.80
CA GLN A 890 -9.45 11.71 31.96
C GLN A 890 -9.36 13.00 32.77
N THR A 891 -8.39 13.86 32.50
CA THR A 891 -8.21 15.13 33.21
C THR A 891 -8.96 16.24 32.44
N PRO A 892 -9.99 16.85 33.00
CA PRO A 892 -10.60 18.05 32.40
C PRO A 892 -9.53 19.14 32.30
N VAL A 893 -9.50 19.86 31.19
CA VAL A 893 -8.65 21.03 30.98
C VAL A 893 -9.04 22.10 32.02
N VAL A 894 -8.43 22.00 33.20
CA VAL A 894 -8.31 23.11 34.12
C VAL A 894 -6.87 23.60 33.94
N GLU A 895 -6.75 24.82 33.45
CA GLU A 895 -5.47 25.54 33.49
C GLU A 895 -4.90 25.45 34.92
N LYS A 896 -3.97 24.57 35.14
CA LYS A 896 -3.09 24.57 36.30
C LYS A 896 -1.67 24.40 35.82
N LYS A 897 -0.95 25.53 35.81
CA LYS A 897 0.49 25.53 35.98
C LYS A 897 0.75 24.76 37.27
N GLN A 898 1.22 23.55 37.18
CA GLN A 898 1.89 22.85 38.28
C GLN A 898 3.32 22.63 37.87
N ASP A 899 4.20 23.39 38.53
CA ASP A 899 5.61 23.09 38.61
C ASP A 899 5.78 21.69 39.20
N ILE A 900 6.25 20.77 38.42
CA ILE A 900 6.67 19.45 38.89
C ILE A 900 8.08 19.68 39.45
N GLU A 901 8.19 19.90 40.74
CA GLU A 901 9.45 19.75 41.46
C GLU A 901 9.88 18.29 41.40
N ILE A 902 10.80 17.99 40.50
CA ILE A 902 11.59 16.75 40.53
C ILE A 902 12.62 16.95 41.65
N SER A 903 12.56 16.13 42.68
CA SER A 903 13.44 16.24 43.80
C SER A 903 14.91 16.13 43.34
N SER A 904 15.76 17.03 43.81
CA SER A 904 17.16 17.18 43.46
C SER A 904 18.07 16.04 43.98
N ASP A 905 17.53 15.06 44.67
CA ASP A 905 18.28 14.07 45.40
C ASP A 905 18.75 12.83 44.58
N ASP A 906 18.28 12.73 43.35
CA ASP A 906 18.72 11.62 42.43
C ASP A 906 19.89 11.99 41.50
N PHE A 907 20.51 13.15 41.67
CA PHE A 907 21.55 13.68 40.78
C PHE A 907 22.89 14.00 41.53
N GLU A 908 23.37 13.12 42.36
CA GLU A 908 24.62 13.35 43.12
C GLU A 908 25.92 12.91 42.42
N GLU A 909 25.96 12.75 41.10
CA GLU A 909 27.27 12.63 40.42
C GLU A 909 27.35 13.67 39.28
N ASN A 910 28.38 14.46 39.34
CA ASN A 910 28.69 15.56 38.47
C ASN A 910 28.84 15.09 37.01
N PRO A 911 28.08 15.62 36.05
CA PRO A 911 28.26 15.31 34.63
C PRO A 911 29.65 15.60 34.07
N ALA A 912 30.41 16.46 34.76
CA ALA A 912 31.80 16.80 34.43
C ALA A 912 32.78 15.63 34.66
N GLU A 913 32.51 14.75 35.65
CA GLU A 913 33.37 13.59 35.90
C GLU A 913 33.25 12.51 34.82
N LEU A 914 32.08 12.36 34.22
CA LEU A 914 31.89 11.46 33.07
C LEU A 914 32.55 12.05 31.80
N LEU A 915 32.63 13.37 31.70
CA LEU A 915 33.30 14.07 30.62
C LEU A 915 34.81 13.91 30.67
N ASP A 916 35.40 14.03 31.87
CA ASP A 916 36.83 13.92 32.09
C ASP A 916 37.34 12.47 31.86
N GLU A 917 36.49 11.47 32.13
CA GLU A 917 36.84 10.06 31.89
C GLU A 917 36.84 9.72 30.38
N VAL A 918 35.98 10.36 29.60
CA VAL A 918 35.88 10.20 28.12
C VAL A 918 36.97 11.00 27.41
N LEU A 919 37.38 12.16 27.97
CA LEU A 919 38.33 13.08 27.33
C LEU A 919 39.80 12.79 27.67
N SER A 920 40.09 11.95 28.69
CA SER A 920 41.44 11.63 29.14
C SER A 920 42.18 10.55 28.35
N SER A 921 41.62 10.01 27.29
CA SER A 921 42.27 9.00 26.45
C SER A 921 42.81 9.61 25.16
N ASP A 922 44.05 9.37 24.83
CA ASP A 922 44.92 9.89 23.78
C ASP A 922 44.44 9.68 22.31
N TYR A 923 43.29 10.22 21.96
CA TYR A 923 42.89 10.40 20.56
C TYR A 923 42.35 11.83 20.37
N GLU A 924 42.83 12.54 19.36
CA GLU A 924 42.29 13.83 18.94
C GLU A 924 40.80 13.67 18.54
N GLU A 925 39.88 13.90 19.50
CA GLU A 925 38.46 13.94 19.28
C GLU A 925 38.07 15.38 18.87
N GLU A 926 37.53 15.54 17.68
CA GLU A 926 36.92 16.83 17.29
C GLU A 926 35.62 17.02 18.09
N ILE A 927 35.64 18.00 18.94
CA ILE A 927 34.53 18.44 19.77
C ILE A 927 33.87 19.64 19.10
N ILE A 928 32.58 19.56 18.95
CA ILE A 928 31.76 20.70 18.53
C ILE A 928 31.00 21.23 19.75
N GLU A 929 31.38 22.40 20.19
CA GLU A 929 30.63 23.18 21.15
C GLU A 929 29.75 24.18 20.36
N ASN A 930 28.45 24.09 20.53
CA ASN A 930 27.51 24.91 19.76
C ASN A 930 26.54 25.63 20.69
N GLU A 931 26.60 26.93 20.72
CA GLU A 931 25.68 27.78 21.51
C GLU A 931 24.30 27.96 20.84
N ASP A 932 24.15 27.61 19.52
CA ASP A 932 22.95 27.92 18.72
C ASP A 932 22.49 26.78 17.79
N ALA A 933 22.36 25.54 18.29
CA ALA A 933 21.74 24.49 17.49
C ALA A 933 20.21 24.51 17.67
N PHE A 934 19.49 24.84 16.60
CA PHE A 934 18.04 24.80 16.54
C PHE A 934 17.56 23.44 16.02
N VAL A 935 16.69 22.78 16.76
CA VAL A 935 15.84 21.73 16.22
C VAL A 935 14.57 22.40 15.73
N GLN A 936 14.35 22.37 14.41
CA GLN A 936 13.03 22.61 13.87
C GLN A 936 12.25 21.32 14.01
N GLU A 937 11.26 21.32 14.87
CA GLU A 937 10.16 20.35 14.70
C GLU A 937 9.56 20.66 13.33
N ASN A 938 9.72 19.73 12.40
CA ASN A 938 9.01 19.81 11.14
C ASN A 938 7.52 19.62 11.41
N GLU A 939 6.84 20.69 11.81
CA GLU A 939 5.36 20.79 11.72
C GLU A 939 4.89 21.04 10.28
N THR A 940 5.76 21.04 9.32
CA THR A 940 5.38 21.10 7.91
C THR A 940 5.43 19.72 7.29
N MET A 941 4.55 18.87 7.72
CA MET A 941 3.99 17.92 6.80
C MET A 941 2.85 18.63 6.05
N SER A 942 3.17 19.27 4.95
CA SER A 942 2.26 19.33 3.85
C SER A 942 2.18 17.88 3.32
N GLU A 943 1.27 17.11 3.86
CA GLU A 943 0.77 15.92 3.20
C GLU A 943 0.02 16.40 1.96
N GLU A 944 0.77 16.62 0.90
CA GLU A 944 0.22 16.47 -0.42
C GLU A 944 0.07 14.97 -0.61
N GLU A 945 -1.16 14.49 -0.69
CA GLU A 945 -1.46 13.24 -1.37
C GLU A 945 -0.89 13.41 -2.78
N GLU A 946 0.35 13.03 -2.96
CA GLU A 946 0.83 12.64 -4.26
C GLU A 946 0.05 11.38 -4.62
N ASP A 947 -0.84 11.52 -5.58
CA ASP A 947 -1.05 10.46 -6.54
C ASP A 947 0.36 10.05 -6.99
N TRP A 948 0.86 8.94 -6.47
CA TRP A 948 2.09 8.32 -6.91
C TRP A 948 1.84 7.78 -8.34
N GLU A 949 1.85 8.67 -9.30
CA GLU A 949 2.32 8.32 -10.62
C GLU A 949 3.82 8.08 -10.45
N LEU A 950 4.19 6.82 -10.40
CA LEU A 950 5.55 6.36 -10.50
C LEU A 950 6.13 6.92 -11.81
N ASP A 951 6.93 7.96 -11.71
CA ASP A 951 7.92 8.27 -12.73
C ASP A 951 8.96 7.14 -12.74
N LEU A 952 8.66 6.12 -13.53
CA LEU A 952 9.63 5.15 -13.99
C LEU A 952 10.50 5.82 -15.07
N ASP A 953 11.51 6.52 -14.64
CA ASP A 953 12.59 6.89 -15.55
C ASP A 953 13.95 6.71 -14.88
N THR A 954 14.38 5.46 -14.74
CA THR A 954 15.78 5.05 -14.67
C THR A 954 15.92 3.58 -15.05
N SER A 955 15.86 3.23 -16.35
CA SER A 955 16.36 1.94 -16.80
C SER A 955 16.59 1.89 -18.32
N SER A 956 17.33 2.83 -18.89
CA SER A 956 17.66 2.77 -20.33
C SER A 956 18.96 2.04 -20.67
N GLU A 957 19.67 1.47 -19.70
CA GLU A 957 20.89 0.70 -19.98
C GLU A 957 20.84 -0.80 -19.62
N GLN A 958 19.87 -1.22 -18.79
CA GLN A 958 19.68 -2.65 -18.50
C GLN A 958 18.71 -3.34 -19.46
N GLU A 959 17.68 -2.67 -19.95
CA GLU A 959 16.73 -3.23 -20.94
C GLU A 959 17.39 -3.58 -22.29
N VAL A 960 18.46 -2.90 -22.69
CA VAL A 960 19.16 -3.19 -23.96
C VAL A 960 19.96 -4.51 -23.91
N LEU A 961 20.33 -4.97 -22.72
CA LEU A 961 21.05 -6.24 -22.55
C LEU A 961 20.09 -7.45 -22.47
N GLU A 962 18.93 -7.28 -21.82
CA GLU A 962 17.91 -8.33 -21.75
C GLU A 962 17.23 -8.56 -23.11
N ASP A 963 16.95 -7.49 -23.88
CA ASP A 963 16.40 -7.62 -25.23
C ASP A 963 17.38 -8.32 -26.23
N GLN A 964 18.69 -8.19 -26.03
CA GLN A 964 19.66 -8.91 -26.86
C GLN A 964 19.77 -10.40 -26.50
N GLU A 965 19.56 -10.78 -25.27
CA GLU A 965 19.50 -12.19 -24.85
C GLU A 965 18.20 -12.85 -25.30
N TRP A 966 17.06 -12.18 -25.20
CA TRP A 966 15.77 -12.65 -25.71
C TRP A 966 15.79 -12.83 -27.23
N ALA A 967 16.33 -11.89 -27.99
CA ALA A 967 16.48 -12.00 -29.43
C ALA A 967 17.39 -13.18 -29.83
N SER A 968 18.41 -13.46 -29.03
CA SER A 968 19.27 -14.65 -29.21
C SER A 968 18.55 -15.96 -28.93
N TRP A 969 17.61 -15.96 -27.97
CA TRP A 969 16.78 -17.13 -27.64
C TRP A 969 15.67 -17.35 -28.70
N GLU A 970 15.00 -16.29 -29.16
CA GLU A 970 14.02 -16.37 -30.25
C GLU A 970 14.66 -16.86 -31.54
N GLU A 971 15.88 -16.43 -31.87
CA GLU A 971 16.62 -16.92 -33.05
C GLU A 971 17.06 -18.40 -32.93
N LYS A 972 17.29 -18.89 -31.69
CA LYS A 972 17.52 -20.30 -31.40
C LYS A 972 16.27 -21.16 -31.48
N LEU A 973 15.15 -20.65 -30.91
CA LEU A 973 13.85 -21.33 -30.89
C LEU A 973 13.23 -21.38 -32.33
N SER A 974 13.37 -20.32 -33.12
CA SER A 974 12.82 -20.26 -34.46
C SER A 974 13.53 -21.17 -35.47
N ARG A 975 14.74 -21.64 -35.15
CA ARG A 975 15.47 -22.58 -36.00
C ARG A 975 15.09 -24.03 -35.79
N ASP A 976 14.54 -24.43 -34.70
CA ASP A 976 14.38 -25.84 -34.29
C ASP A 976 12.96 -26.27 -33.89
N LEU A 977 11.94 -25.39 -33.88
CA LEU A 977 10.54 -25.68 -33.50
C LEU A 977 9.55 -25.45 -34.66
N PRO A 978 8.41 -26.20 -34.68
CA PRO A 978 7.40 -26.09 -35.73
C PRO A 978 6.64 -24.78 -35.72
N GLU A 979 6.34 -24.22 -36.87
CA GLU A 979 5.85 -22.88 -37.16
C GLU A 979 4.42 -22.52 -36.66
N SER A 980 3.73 -23.34 -35.85
CA SER A 980 2.40 -23.00 -35.38
C SER A 980 2.09 -23.48 -33.96
N LEU A 981 1.45 -22.60 -33.19
CA LEU A 981 0.92 -22.88 -31.85
C LEU A 981 -0.03 -24.09 -31.80
N ASP A 982 -0.76 -24.36 -32.89
CA ASP A 982 -1.66 -25.51 -33.06
C ASP A 982 -0.90 -26.85 -33.10
N GLN A 983 0.33 -26.87 -33.66
CA GLN A 983 1.19 -28.05 -33.69
C GLN A 983 1.79 -28.31 -32.30
N ILE A 984 2.14 -27.28 -31.56
CA ILE A 984 2.64 -27.38 -30.17
C ILE A 984 1.53 -27.89 -29.24
N GLN A 985 0.30 -27.38 -29.36
CA GLN A 985 -0.83 -27.87 -28.57
C GLN A 985 -1.21 -29.32 -28.90
N LYS A 986 -1.13 -29.74 -30.17
CA LYS A 986 -1.31 -31.15 -30.56
C LYS A 986 -0.21 -32.06 -30.01
N LEU A 987 1.00 -31.58 -29.96
CA LEU A 987 2.16 -32.27 -29.38
C LEU A 987 1.95 -32.48 -27.88
N ILE A 988 1.54 -31.47 -27.16
CA ILE A 988 1.20 -31.51 -25.70
C ILE A 988 0.03 -32.45 -25.43
N ALA A 989 -0.98 -32.50 -26.29
CA ALA A 989 -2.10 -33.39 -26.17
C ALA A 989 -1.68 -34.87 -26.35
N ILE A 990 -0.77 -35.16 -27.25
CA ILE A 990 -0.19 -36.50 -27.48
C ILE A 990 0.66 -36.94 -26.28
N ILE A 991 1.45 -36.02 -25.74
CA ILE A 991 2.33 -36.28 -24.58
C ILE A 991 1.52 -36.55 -23.30
N LYS A 992 0.39 -35.83 -23.07
CA LYS A 992 -0.50 -36.05 -21.92
C LYS A 992 -1.17 -37.44 -21.89
N VAL A 993 -1.21 -38.17 -22.98
CA VAL A 993 -1.85 -39.48 -23.10
C VAL A 993 -0.86 -40.64 -22.84
N HIS A 994 0.44 -40.42 -22.90
CA HIS A 994 1.46 -41.45 -22.70
C HIS A 994 2.15 -41.36 -21.34
N GLN A 995 2.05 -42.41 -20.52
CA GLN A 995 2.85 -42.60 -19.30
C GLN A 995 4.21 -43.23 -19.65
N GLY A 996 5.26 -42.41 -19.73
CA GLY A 996 6.64 -42.87 -19.91
C GLY A 996 7.52 -41.90 -20.75
N PRO A 997 8.83 -42.11 -20.79
CA PRO A 997 9.73 -41.23 -21.54
C PRO A 997 9.40 -41.33 -23.04
N ILE A 998 9.17 -40.18 -23.65
CA ILE A 998 8.80 -40.02 -25.05
C ILE A 998 10.01 -39.57 -25.84
N GLU A 999 10.25 -40.19 -26.98
CA GLU A 999 11.24 -39.77 -27.93
C GLU A 999 10.57 -39.14 -29.15
N ILE A 1000 10.88 -37.90 -29.46
CA ILE A 1000 10.30 -37.17 -30.59
C ILE A 1000 11.36 -36.95 -31.64
N THR A 1001 11.04 -37.25 -32.89
CA THR A 1001 11.93 -37.00 -34.02
C THR A 1001 11.43 -35.78 -34.78
N LEU A 1002 12.18 -34.68 -34.75
CA LEU A 1002 11.94 -33.46 -35.50
C LEU A 1002 13.11 -33.15 -36.45
N GLY A 1003 12.82 -32.94 -37.73
CA GLY A 1003 13.82 -32.61 -38.71
C GLY A 1003 14.96 -33.66 -38.88
N GLY A 1004 14.67 -34.95 -38.55
CA GLY A 1004 15.64 -36.04 -38.64
C GLY A 1004 16.54 -36.20 -37.41
N LYS A 1005 16.30 -35.44 -36.31
CA LYS A 1005 16.98 -35.62 -35.04
C LYS A 1005 15.99 -36.10 -33.97
N SER A 1006 16.40 -37.08 -33.17
CA SER A 1006 15.60 -37.62 -32.06
C SER A 1006 15.93 -36.90 -30.75
N TYR A 1007 14.90 -36.41 -30.03
CA TYR A 1007 14.99 -35.76 -28.75
C TYR A 1007 14.25 -36.57 -27.69
N LYS A 1008 14.91 -36.88 -26.58
CA LYS A 1008 14.25 -37.48 -25.40
C LYS A 1008 13.69 -36.41 -24.51
N ILE A 1009 12.37 -36.46 -24.28
CA ILE A 1009 11.68 -35.54 -23.40
C ILE A 1009 11.65 -36.15 -22.01
N SER A 1010 12.22 -35.45 -21.03
CA SER A 1010 12.16 -35.82 -19.63
C SER A 1010 10.86 -35.32 -18.97
N GLU A 1011 10.42 -35.96 -17.91
CA GLU A 1011 9.27 -35.49 -17.09
C GLU A 1011 9.51 -34.05 -16.57
N GLN A 1012 10.75 -33.68 -16.32
CA GLN A 1012 11.13 -32.37 -15.83
C GLN A 1012 10.91 -31.30 -16.90
N TRP A 1013 11.23 -31.58 -18.17
CA TRP A 1013 10.99 -30.67 -19.28
C TRP A 1013 9.49 -30.49 -19.59
N LEU A 1014 8.69 -31.53 -19.36
CA LEU A 1014 7.23 -31.46 -19.41
C LEU A 1014 6.62 -30.58 -18.33
N GLN A 1015 7.18 -30.62 -17.13
CA GLN A 1015 6.74 -29.77 -16.02
C GLN A 1015 7.10 -28.31 -16.27
N GLU A 1016 8.28 -28.04 -16.82
CA GLU A 1016 8.73 -26.69 -17.18
C GLU A 1016 7.86 -26.08 -18.29
N ILE A 1017 7.46 -26.85 -19.28
CA ILE A 1017 6.51 -26.41 -20.32
C ILE A 1017 5.11 -26.22 -19.73
N GLN A 1018 4.67 -27.05 -18.81
CA GLN A 1018 3.37 -26.88 -18.13
C GLN A 1018 3.37 -25.64 -17.22
N ASP A 1019 4.46 -25.34 -16.56
CA ASP A 1019 4.63 -24.16 -15.73
C ASP A 1019 4.77 -22.86 -16.55
N LEU A 1020 5.29 -22.96 -17.79
CA LEU A 1020 5.36 -21.85 -18.74
C LEU A 1020 4.03 -21.56 -19.45
N LEU A 1021 3.24 -22.59 -19.69
CA LEU A 1021 1.95 -22.48 -20.40
C LEU A 1021 0.75 -22.35 -19.44
N GLY A 1022 0.97 -22.36 -18.12
CA GLY A 1022 0.03 -21.97 -17.09
C GLY A 1022 -0.97 -22.76 -16.63
#